data_7327d74c108a3863b303091f1537593e
#
_entry.id   7327d74c108a3863b303091f1537593e
#
_cell.length_a   1.000
_cell.length_b   1.000
_cell.length_c   1.000
_cell.angle_alpha   90.00
_cell.angle_beta   90.00
_cell.angle_gamma   90.00
#
_symmetry.space_group_name_H-M   'P 1'
#
loop_
_entity.id
_entity.type
_entity.pdbx_description
1 polymer ?
#
loop_
_entity_poly.entity_id
_entity_poly.type
_entity_poly.pdbx_seq_one_letter_code
_entity_poly.pdbx_strand_id
1 'polypeptide(L)'
;MNNRRLTQHRNGISIVGLISMMALNNHYVLAAAPPTPMFTKVTQESRLSSFPAWKYGGPATVDLNRDGNYDLLLTNHDQWPTQLFYGSNKGTFTSGPHLLAQADVHGISAADYDNDGEVDVIITLGGGNGTQPKPPRLFKQQQGKFVDVTVQSGLANMGARGRSARWLDVDNDGDLDLIQINAEKMITEDVPRNLLFINQGDGQFKYHSSPLFEDIDAEKILISQLNDDQYPDLITFNAYSALQIWLGKINGQYENATKQYLPAHLQDVGFVTAIAQTDIENDGDTDLYLARGKSYYQIANNALSFDKKTTRLDIRDEGNKSQDGISFTSQGPITLGDFYHFPRGPKLIKLPVFIGQHHARIDPPKKSITLTPELAKGKPTITESGWYIHYVGQIQQGENKGQHQWRLDWKLNDNLAWDIRASITGVTSIQPDWQPQALGVDDILLVNDNGRFVDASSRLPPQSKHNNWGVISADFDNDSYSDFFVYRFGELNKRVEDILLLNHQGQFTQVEGHGATALGSQAHGDMGAAFDIDKDGFVDIISGDDDNGQWQVFNNLGGVAQAASKANFINVNVGYSASGIDPLGAKVVIEYHQKSATQAIEKIDKQVFTVGSISAAHSQSLMNIAHFGLGEANQVKTITVTWRDNSQLQQHDVAAGQWINVGN
;
A
#
# COMPACT_ATOMS: atom_id res chain seq x y z
N MET A 1 -38.43 66.40 38.24
CA MET A 1 -39.22 67.61 38.05
C MET A 1 -39.23 68.00 36.60
N ASN A 2 -40.38 67.87 36.00
CA ASN A 2 -41.01 68.65 34.91
C ASN A 2 -40.18 68.86 33.65
N ASN A 3 -40.60 68.23 32.57
CA ASN A 3 -41.72 68.47 31.65
C ASN A 3 -41.50 69.53 30.54
N ARG A 4 -41.88 69.08 29.36
CA ARG A 4 -42.60 69.63 28.22
C ARG A 4 -41.76 70.05 27.02
N ARG A 5 -41.94 69.31 25.90
CA ARG A 5 -42.86 69.46 24.73
C ARG A 5 -42.84 70.82 24.07
N LEU A 6 -42.55 70.77 22.75
CA LEU A 6 -43.46 71.25 21.64
C LEU A 6 -42.62 71.47 20.38
N THR A 7 -42.84 70.69 19.36
CA THR A 7 -43.58 70.81 18.10
C THR A 7 -43.19 71.98 17.15
N GLN A 8 -43.02 71.54 15.92
CA GLN A 8 -43.44 72.05 14.61
C GLN A 8 -42.54 73.03 13.87
N HIS A 9 -42.20 72.77 12.69
CA HIS A 9 -42.70 72.91 11.37
C HIS A 9 -41.59 73.25 10.30
N ARG A 10 -41.52 72.44 9.25
CA ARG A 10 -41.67 72.72 7.82
C ARG A 10 -40.53 73.34 7.00
N ASN A 11 -40.37 72.67 5.82
CA ASN A 11 -39.88 73.07 4.49
C ASN A 11 -38.37 72.95 4.33
N GLY A 12 -37.79 72.02 3.60
CA GLY A 12 -38.14 71.64 2.21
C GLY A 12 -37.12 72.26 1.27
N ILE A 13 -36.13 71.44 0.80
CA ILE A 13 -35.55 71.59 -0.53
C ILE A 13 -34.82 70.26 -0.83
N SER A 14 -35.29 69.60 -1.89
CA SER A 14 -34.66 68.44 -2.50
C SER A 14 -33.41 68.84 -3.26
N ILE A 15 -32.26 68.19 -3.00
CA ILE A 15 -31.17 68.09 -3.95
C ILE A 15 -30.91 66.58 -4.14
N VAL A 16 -31.26 66.12 -5.34
CA VAL A 16 -30.94 64.80 -5.85
C VAL A 16 -29.47 64.81 -6.25
N GLY A 17 -28.65 64.20 -5.43
CA GLY A 17 -27.28 63.89 -5.80
C GLY A 17 -27.21 62.43 -6.27
N LEU A 18 -27.10 62.19 -7.56
CA LEU A 18 -26.74 60.91 -8.17
C LEU A 18 -25.31 60.56 -7.77
N ILE A 19 -25.17 59.62 -6.81
CA ILE A 19 -23.89 58.92 -6.63
C ILE A 19 -23.98 57.66 -7.48
N SER A 20 -23.28 57.69 -8.65
CA SER A 20 -23.03 56.48 -9.43
C SER A 20 -22.04 55.60 -8.65
N MET A 21 -22.53 54.57 -8.01
CA MET A 21 -21.70 53.45 -7.58
C MET A 21 -21.19 52.75 -8.83
N MET A 22 -19.93 52.98 -9.20
CA MET A 22 -19.17 52.03 -10.04
C MET A 22 -19.02 50.76 -9.19
N ALA A 23 -19.81 49.74 -9.48
CA ALA A 23 -19.54 48.38 -9.04
C ALA A 23 -18.30 47.92 -9.82
N LEU A 24 -17.17 47.90 -9.16
CA LEU A 24 -16.01 47.14 -9.59
C LEU A 24 -16.40 45.67 -9.49
N ASN A 25 -16.87 45.06 -10.57
CA ASN A 25 -16.91 43.63 -10.72
C ASN A 25 -15.47 43.13 -10.76
N ASN A 26 -14.92 42.82 -9.61
CA ASN A 26 -13.77 41.93 -9.54
C ASN A 26 -14.27 40.57 -10.02
N HIS A 27 -14.15 40.27 -11.28
CA HIS A 27 -14.13 38.92 -11.77
C HIS A 27 -12.85 38.28 -11.21
N TYR A 28 -12.94 37.66 -10.03
CA TYR A 28 -12.00 36.62 -9.69
C TYR A 28 -12.21 35.55 -10.77
N VAL A 29 -11.30 35.46 -11.70
CA VAL A 29 -11.12 34.22 -12.47
C VAL A 29 -10.67 33.21 -11.41
N LEU A 30 -11.61 32.45 -10.89
CA LEU A 30 -11.27 31.20 -10.18
C LEU A 30 -10.41 30.44 -11.18
N ALA A 31 -9.15 30.24 -10.84
CA ALA A 31 -8.33 29.27 -11.56
C ALA A 31 -9.19 28.01 -11.67
N ALA A 32 -9.29 27.44 -12.87
CA ALA A 32 -10.00 26.20 -13.04
C ALA A 32 -9.38 25.20 -12.05
N ALA A 33 -10.24 24.53 -11.27
CA ALA A 33 -9.74 23.47 -10.40
C ALA A 33 -8.88 22.53 -11.25
N PRO A 34 -7.74 22.06 -10.72
CA PRO A 34 -6.92 21.10 -11.45
C PRO A 34 -7.81 19.93 -11.88
N PRO A 35 -7.56 19.35 -13.05
CA PRO A 35 -8.40 18.27 -13.55
C PRO A 35 -8.29 17.08 -12.61
N THR A 36 -9.42 16.54 -12.25
CA THR A 36 -9.46 15.29 -11.49
C THR A 36 -8.89 14.16 -12.35
N PRO A 37 -7.85 13.46 -11.92
CA PRO A 37 -7.29 12.35 -12.69
C PRO A 37 -8.34 11.25 -12.85
N MET A 38 -8.48 10.80 -14.07
CA MET A 38 -9.35 9.67 -14.44
C MET A 38 -8.47 8.55 -14.94
N PHE A 39 -8.62 7.38 -14.36
CA PHE A 39 -7.89 6.19 -14.76
C PHE A 39 -8.73 5.27 -15.61
N THR A 40 -8.09 4.63 -16.58
CA THR A 40 -8.69 3.54 -17.36
C THR A 40 -7.86 2.28 -17.26
N LYS A 41 -8.54 1.15 -17.10
CA LYS A 41 -7.86 -0.14 -17.04
C LYS A 41 -7.39 -0.56 -18.43
N VAL A 42 -6.09 -0.79 -18.56
CA VAL A 42 -5.40 -1.17 -19.80
C VAL A 42 -4.58 -2.46 -19.69
N THR A 43 -4.92 -3.33 -18.75
CA THR A 43 -4.15 -4.54 -18.46
C THR A 43 -3.99 -5.45 -19.69
N GLN A 44 -5.00 -5.54 -20.55
CA GLN A 44 -4.93 -6.35 -21.78
C GLN A 44 -4.10 -5.67 -22.86
N GLU A 45 -4.32 -4.38 -23.06
CA GLU A 45 -3.59 -3.52 -24.02
C GLU A 45 -2.11 -3.45 -23.67
N SER A 46 -1.79 -3.37 -22.38
CA SER A 46 -0.41 -3.39 -21.88
C SER A 46 0.27 -4.75 -21.98
N ARG A 47 -0.48 -5.82 -22.29
CA ARG A 47 0.00 -7.22 -22.36
C ARG A 47 0.58 -7.76 -21.04
N LEU A 48 0.21 -7.16 -19.91
CA LEU A 48 0.59 -7.68 -18.61
C LEU A 48 -0.26 -8.92 -18.29
N SER A 49 0.30 -10.09 -18.50
CA SER A 49 -0.35 -11.38 -18.23
C SER A 49 0.19 -12.01 -16.96
N SER A 50 -0.48 -11.83 -15.84
CA SER A 50 -0.07 -12.38 -14.55
C SER A 50 -0.86 -13.62 -14.16
N PHE A 51 -0.28 -14.45 -13.28
CA PHE A 51 -0.96 -15.62 -12.73
C PHE A 51 -2.02 -15.20 -11.70
N PRO A 52 -3.14 -15.95 -11.60
CA PRO A 52 -4.12 -15.75 -10.54
C PRO A 52 -3.57 -16.32 -9.22
N ALA A 53 -2.87 -15.49 -8.46
CA ALA A 53 -2.25 -15.84 -7.18
C ALA A 53 -2.32 -14.66 -6.23
N TRP A 54 -2.02 -14.87 -4.97
CA TRP A 54 -1.85 -13.78 -4.02
C TRP A 54 -0.71 -12.86 -4.48
N LYS A 55 -0.95 -11.56 -4.50
CA LYS A 55 0.00 -10.53 -4.87
C LYS A 55 0.63 -9.93 -3.61
N TYR A 56 1.12 -10.81 -2.77
CA TYR A 56 1.70 -10.44 -1.50
C TYR A 56 3.06 -9.77 -1.70
N GLY A 57 3.21 -8.57 -1.18
CA GLY A 57 4.52 -7.92 -1.08
C GLY A 57 4.85 -6.83 -2.08
N GLY A 58 3.98 -6.56 -3.04
CA GLY A 58 4.19 -5.51 -4.04
C GLY A 58 5.15 -5.88 -5.17
N PRO A 59 5.18 -5.11 -6.27
CA PRO A 59 6.14 -5.27 -7.35
C PRO A 59 7.50 -4.67 -6.97
N ALA A 60 8.58 -5.13 -7.59
CA ALA A 60 9.79 -4.33 -7.72
C ALA A 60 9.83 -3.73 -9.14
N THR A 61 9.94 -2.42 -9.20
CA THR A 61 9.96 -1.63 -10.43
C THR A 61 11.36 -1.10 -10.66
N VAL A 62 11.92 -1.39 -11.81
CA VAL A 62 13.33 -1.10 -12.13
C VAL A 62 13.56 -1.15 -13.63
N ASP A 63 14.49 -0.38 -14.17
CA ASP A 63 14.96 -0.48 -15.55
C ASP A 63 16.13 -1.49 -15.61
N LEU A 64 15.80 -2.78 -15.77
CA LEU A 64 16.79 -3.89 -15.73
C LEU A 64 17.70 -3.94 -16.95
N ASN A 65 17.19 -3.52 -18.11
CA ASN A 65 17.90 -3.60 -19.38
C ASN A 65 18.49 -2.25 -19.80
N ARG A 66 18.33 -1.22 -18.97
CA ARG A 66 18.85 0.15 -19.17
C ARG A 66 18.37 0.78 -20.47
N ASP A 67 17.12 0.50 -20.88
CA ASP A 67 16.50 1.08 -22.08
C ASP A 67 15.68 2.36 -21.77
N GLY A 68 15.64 2.78 -20.52
CA GLY A 68 14.93 3.94 -20.04
C GLY A 68 13.43 3.70 -19.82
N ASN A 69 12.98 2.43 -19.82
CA ASN A 69 11.62 2.06 -19.46
C ASN A 69 11.66 1.17 -18.21
N TYR A 70 10.65 1.31 -17.37
CA TYR A 70 10.57 0.43 -16.21
C TYR A 70 10.12 -0.97 -16.58
N ASP A 71 10.84 -1.94 -16.02
CA ASP A 71 10.54 -3.35 -16.01
C ASP A 71 9.87 -3.72 -14.67
N LEU A 72 9.17 -4.85 -14.65
CA LEU A 72 8.44 -5.33 -13.49
C LEU A 72 8.93 -6.69 -13.05
N LEU A 73 9.30 -6.79 -11.77
CA LEU A 73 9.50 -8.05 -11.08
C LEU A 73 8.29 -8.27 -10.16
N LEU A 74 7.47 -9.25 -10.49
CA LEU A 74 6.19 -9.49 -9.82
C LEU A 74 6.28 -10.67 -8.86
N THR A 75 5.89 -10.42 -7.62
CA THR A 75 5.71 -11.47 -6.61
C THR A 75 4.46 -12.29 -6.91
N ASN A 76 4.55 -13.59 -6.69
CA ASN A 76 3.41 -14.50 -6.64
C ASN A 76 3.63 -15.43 -5.46
N HIS A 77 2.64 -15.51 -4.59
CA HIS A 77 2.69 -16.35 -3.40
C HIS A 77 2.48 -17.85 -3.73
N ASP A 78 2.86 -18.72 -2.82
CA ASP A 78 2.73 -20.18 -2.84
C ASP A 78 3.63 -20.90 -3.87
N GLN A 79 3.04 -21.41 -4.95
CA GLN A 79 3.73 -22.29 -5.89
C GLN A 79 3.85 -21.69 -7.30
N TRP A 80 3.56 -20.42 -7.43
CA TRP A 80 3.64 -19.74 -8.71
C TRP A 80 5.06 -19.23 -8.97
N PRO A 81 5.51 -19.20 -10.24
CA PRO A 81 6.82 -18.64 -10.57
C PRO A 81 6.86 -17.13 -10.33
N THR A 82 8.05 -16.60 -10.05
CA THR A 82 8.30 -15.17 -10.20
C THR A 82 8.11 -14.76 -11.66
N GLN A 83 7.54 -13.60 -11.90
CA GLN A 83 7.36 -13.08 -13.25
C GLN A 83 8.20 -11.82 -13.44
N LEU A 84 8.96 -11.81 -14.53
CA LEU A 84 9.67 -10.65 -15.05
C LEU A 84 8.97 -10.18 -16.31
N PHE A 85 8.76 -8.88 -16.45
CA PHE A 85 8.24 -8.24 -17.65
C PHE A 85 9.11 -7.06 -18.01
N TYR A 86 9.57 -7.01 -19.26
CA TYR A 86 10.27 -5.86 -19.82
C TYR A 86 9.27 -4.85 -20.34
N GLY A 87 9.40 -3.60 -19.91
CA GLY A 87 8.58 -2.48 -20.31
C GLY A 87 8.98 -1.90 -21.67
N SER A 88 8.14 -1.03 -22.19
CA SER A 88 8.42 -0.27 -23.43
C SER A 88 7.86 1.14 -23.32
N ASN A 89 8.37 2.03 -24.15
CA ASN A 89 7.90 3.43 -24.25
C ASN A 89 6.46 3.60 -24.81
N LYS A 90 5.72 2.50 -24.96
CA LYS A 90 4.32 2.48 -25.40
C LYS A 90 3.39 1.89 -24.35
N GLY A 91 3.84 1.77 -23.12
CA GLY A 91 3.05 1.17 -22.04
C GLY A 91 2.77 -0.32 -22.20
N THR A 92 3.59 -1.03 -23.00
CA THR A 92 3.41 -2.48 -23.20
C THR A 92 4.55 -3.28 -22.58
N PHE A 93 4.22 -4.47 -22.08
CA PHE A 93 5.14 -5.36 -21.41
C PHE A 93 5.41 -6.63 -22.22
N THR A 94 6.66 -7.10 -22.19
CA THR A 94 7.09 -8.37 -22.79
C THR A 94 7.58 -9.29 -21.69
N SER A 95 7.07 -10.54 -21.65
CA SER A 95 7.46 -11.51 -20.63
C SER A 95 8.95 -11.87 -20.75
N GLY A 96 9.66 -11.77 -19.65
CA GLY A 96 11.04 -12.21 -19.46
C GLY A 96 11.15 -13.61 -18.83
N PRO A 97 12.35 -14.03 -18.42
CA PRO A 97 12.57 -15.32 -17.76
C PRO A 97 11.94 -15.35 -16.35
N HIS A 98 11.57 -16.55 -15.91
CA HIS A 98 11.22 -16.80 -14.51
C HIS A 98 12.50 -17.05 -13.71
N LEU A 99 12.81 -16.18 -12.73
CA LEU A 99 13.96 -16.35 -11.85
C LEU A 99 13.80 -17.58 -10.95
N LEU A 100 12.60 -17.82 -10.46
CA LEU A 100 12.23 -19.00 -9.69
C LEU A 100 10.99 -19.66 -10.31
N ALA A 101 11.07 -20.95 -10.59
CA ALA A 101 9.97 -21.68 -11.24
C ALA A 101 8.79 -21.94 -10.30
N GLN A 102 9.04 -22.17 -9.02
CA GLN A 102 8.04 -22.37 -7.97
C GLN A 102 8.64 -21.94 -6.64
N ALA A 103 8.06 -20.93 -6.01
CA ALA A 103 8.52 -20.46 -4.72
C ALA A 103 7.45 -19.65 -4.01
N ASP A 104 7.45 -19.74 -2.68
CA ASP A 104 6.70 -18.89 -1.77
C ASP A 104 7.46 -17.56 -1.64
N VAL A 105 7.25 -16.63 -2.58
CA VAL A 105 7.98 -15.36 -2.69
C VAL A 105 7.25 -14.27 -1.95
N HIS A 106 7.95 -13.56 -1.07
CA HIS A 106 7.40 -12.46 -0.31
C HIS A 106 7.92 -11.10 -0.75
N GLY A 107 9.23 -10.93 -0.88
CA GLY A 107 9.84 -9.67 -1.32
C GLY A 107 10.85 -9.88 -2.42
N ILE A 108 10.90 -8.91 -3.33
CA ILE A 108 11.91 -8.82 -4.40
C ILE A 108 12.53 -7.44 -4.32
N SER A 109 13.86 -7.35 -4.39
CA SER A 109 14.55 -6.07 -4.36
C SER A 109 15.65 -6.06 -5.44
N ALA A 110 15.77 -4.94 -6.12
CA ALA A 110 16.67 -4.80 -7.26
C ALA A 110 17.64 -3.63 -7.03
N ALA A 111 18.94 -3.86 -7.24
CA ALA A 111 20.01 -2.88 -7.24
C ALA A 111 21.27 -3.50 -7.87
N ASP A 112 22.21 -2.68 -8.29
CA ASP A 112 23.56 -3.13 -8.69
C ASP A 112 24.44 -3.20 -7.44
N TYR A 113 24.45 -4.38 -6.79
CA TYR A 113 25.10 -4.53 -5.48
C TYR A 113 26.63 -4.64 -5.56
N ASP A 114 27.21 -4.95 -6.73
CA ASP A 114 28.66 -5.07 -6.93
C ASP A 114 29.23 -4.02 -7.89
N ASN A 115 28.44 -3.01 -8.25
CA ASN A 115 28.82 -1.86 -9.06
C ASN A 115 29.42 -2.26 -10.44
N ASP A 116 28.92 -3.36 -11.05
CA ASP A 116 29.37 -3.79 -12.37
C ASP A 116 28.58 -3.18 -13.54
N GLY A 117 27.56 -2.37 -13.24
CA GLY A 117 26.72 -1.69 -14.19
C GLY A 117 25.51 -2.48 -14.65
N GLU A 118 25.24 -3.65 -14.10
CA GLU A 118 24.03 -4.44 -14.37
C GLU A 118 23.20 -4.58 -13.07
N VAL A 119 21.90 -4.40 -13.16
CA VAL A 119 21.02 -4.47 -11.99
C VAL A 119 20.74 -5.91 -11.59
N ASP A 120 20.97 -6.23 -10.34
CA ASP A 120 20.80 -7.55 -9.74
C ASP A 120 19.49 -7.66 -8.95
N VAL A 121 19.11 -8.90 -8.62
CA VAL A 121 17.83 -9.16 -7.96
C VAL A 121 18.02 -10.10 -6.76
N ILE A 122 17.53 -9.67 -5.59
CA ILE A 122 17.40 -10.54 -4.43
C ILE A 122 15.93 -10.87 -4.15
N ILE A 123 15.66 -12.13 -3.80
CA ILE A 123 14.31 -12.65 -3.54
C ILE A 123 14.28 -13.30 -2.17
N THR A 124 13.32 -12.89 -1.32
CA THR A 124 13.08 -13.53 -0.02
C THR A 124 12.01 -14.61 -0.11
N LEU A 125 12.21 -15.69 0.64
CA LEU A 125 11.35 -16.87 0.61
C LEU A 125 10.65 -17.09 1.95
N GLY A 126 9.35 -17.45 1.91
CA GLY A 126 8.49 -17.54 3.08
C GLY A 126 8.78 -18.68 4.07
N GLY A 127 9.58 -19.66 3.69
CA GLY A 127 10.07 -20.69 4.61
C GLY A 127 9.01 -21.58 5.25
N GLY A 128 7.87 -21.81 4.60
CA GLY A 128 6.85 -22.77 5.06
C GLY A 128 6.33 -22.46 6.47
N ASN A 129 5.95 -21.24 6.76
CA ASN A 129 5.55 -20.78 8.09
C ASN A 129 6.62 -21.02 9.18
N GLY A 130 7.90 -20.89 8.83
CA GLY A 130 9.02 -21.08 9.73
C GLY A 130 9.42 -22.55 9.97
N THR A 131 8.74 -23.50 9.35
CA THR A 131 9.08 -24.92 9.46
C THR A 131 10.17 -25.37 8.50
N GLN A 132 10.43 -24.57 7.46
CA GLN A 132 11.43 -24.83 6.42
C GLN A 132 12.17 -23.52 6.08
N PRO A 133 13.02 -23.04 7.01
CA PRO A 133 13.79 -21.81 6.79
C PRO A 133 14.58 -21.90 5.50
N LYS A 134 14.55 -20.83 4.70
CA LYS A 134 15.28 -20.75 3.42
C LYS A 134 16.13 -19.50 3.39
N PRO A 135 17.36 -19.56 2.85
CA PRO A 135 18.12 -18.35 2.58
C PRO A 135 17.43 -17.53 1.48
N PRO A 136 17.72 -16.23 1.40
CA PRO A 136 17.34 -15.45 0.23
C PRO A 136 18.01 -16.00 -1.02
N ARG A 137 17.54 -15.63 -2.19
CA ARG A 137 18.14 -16.02 -3.48
C ARG A 137 18.65 -14.77 -4.18
N LEU A 138 19.95 -14.72 -4.42
CA LEU A 138 20.59 -13.63 -5.14
C LEU A 138 20.86 -14.04 -6.58
N PHE A 139 20.32 -13.28 -7.50
CA PHE A 139 20.49 -13.45 -8.94
C PHE A 139 21.30 -12.27 -9.47
N LYS A 140 22.55 -12.56 -9.84
CA LYS A 140 23.41 -11.59 -10.53
C LYS A 140 23.07 -11.56 -12.01
N GLN A 141 22.91 -10.36 -12.56
CA GLN A 141 22.78 -10.16 -13.99
C GLN A 141 24.18 -10.17 -14.62
N GLN A 142 24.33 -10.91 -15.72
CA GLN A 142 25.57 -11.02 -16.48
C GLN A 142 25.23 -11.02 -17.96
N GLN A 143 25.55 -9.95 -18.67
CA GLN A 143 25.22 -9.76 -20.08
C GLN A 143 23.75 -10.02 -20.40
N GLY A 144 22.87 -9.44 -19.55
CA GLY A 144 21.41 -9.55 -19.65
C GLY A 144 20.84 -10.92 -19.25
N LYS A 145 21.63 -11.78 -18.58
CA LYS A 145 21.17 -13.09 -18.07
C LYS A 145 21.35 -13.16 -16.57
N PHE A 146 20.34 -13.66 -15.89
CA PHE A 146 20.37 -13.86 -14.43
C PHE A 146 21.01 -15.20 -14.07
N VAL A 147 21.99 -15.17 -13.19
CA VAL A 147 22.72 -16.33 -12.64
C VAL A 147 22.53 -16.34 -11.13
N ASP A 148 22.08 -17.47 -10.58
CA ASP A 148 21.98 -17.63 -9.13
C ASP A 148 23.36 -17.72 -8.50
N VAL A 149 23.74 -16.71 -7.73
CA VAL A 149 25.03 -16.59 -7.04
C VAL A 149 24.92 -16.70 -5.52
N THR A 150 23.76 -17.15 -5.00
CA THR A 150 23.47 -17.21 -3.55
C THR A 150 24.57 -17.90 -2.73
N VAL A 151 25.11 -19.01 -3.25
CA VAL A 151 26.20 -19.77 -2.56
C VAL A 151 27.51 -19.00 -2.63
N GLN A 152 27.84 -18.49 -3.81
CA GLN A 152 29.11 -17.77 -4.08
C GLN A 152 29.15 -16.45 -3.29
N SER A 153 28.02 -15.79 -3.13
CA SER A 153 27.93 -14.52 -2.39
C SER A 153 27.91 -14.68 -0.85
N GLY A 154 27.95 -15.91 -0.34
CA GLY A 154 27.95 -16.13 1.12
C GLY A 154 26.57 -16.14 1.81
N LEU A 155 25.48 -15.95 1.08
CA LEU A 155 24.11 -15.81 1.64
C LEU A 155 23.44 -17.17 1.93
N ALA A 156 23.99 -18.29 1.44
CA ALA A 156 23.32 -19.60 1.54
C ALA A 156 23.28 -20.21 2.96
N ASN A 157 24.07 -19.68 3.88
CA ASN A 157 24.30 -20.31 5.20
C ASN A 157 23.26 -19.92 6.27
N MET A 158 22.41 -18.94 6.00
CA MET A 158 21.43 -18.46 6.99
C MET A 158 20.02 -18.52 6.40
N GLY A 159 19.31 -19.57 6.76
CA GLY A 159 17.92 -19.73 6.38
C GLY A 159 16.98 -18.97 7.32
N ALA A 160 15.91 -18.40 6.76
CA ALA A 160 14.96 -17.61 7.50
C ALA A 160 13.53 -17.76 6.96
N ARG A 161 12.56 -17.09 7.60
CA ARG A 161 11.21 -16.89 7.12
C ARG A 161 11.10 -15.49 6.48
N GLY A 162 11.72 -15.33 5.30
CA GLY A 162 11.90 -14.03 4.67
C GLY A 162 10.60 -13.29 4.39
N ARG A 163 10.64 -11.98 4.60
CA ARG A 163 9.58 -11.03 4.25
C ARG A 163 10.10 -9.95 3.32
N SER A 164 11.05 -9.16 3.77
CA SER A 164 11.61 -8.05 3.01
C SER A 164 13.11 -8.17 2.91
N ALA A 165 13.67 -7.75 1.81
CA ALA A 165 15.10 -7.48 1.66
C ALA A 165 15.28 -6.00 1.31
N ARG A 166 16.34 -5.37 1.79
CA ARG A 166 16.67 -3.97 1.49
C ARG A 166 18.14 -3.83 1.21
N TRP A 167 18.43 -3.21 0.08
CA TRP A 167 19.74 -2.73 -0.28
C TRP A 167 19.94 -1.33 0.31
N LEU A 168 21.02 -1.12 0.99
CA LEU A 168 21.45 0.17 1.51
C LEU A 168 22.92 0.10 1.91
N ASP A 169 23.60 1.24 1.94
CA ASP A 169 24.96 1.38 2.41
C ASP A 169 24.92 1.73 3.91
N VAL A 170 25.08 0.74 4.79
CA VAL A 170 24.90 0.94 6.25
C VAL A 170 26.15 1.51 6.93
N ASP A 171 27.34 1.33 6.36
CA ASP A 171 28.60 1.77 6.95
C ASP A 171 29.27 2.90 6.16
N ASN A 172 28.62 3.34 5.09
CA ASN A 172 29.01 4.45 4.23
C ASN A 172 30.38 4.25 3.55
N ASP A 173 30.61 3.02 3.08
CA ASP A 173 31.80 2.68 2.30
C ASP A 173 31.58 2.74 0.78
N GLY A 174 30.34 2.97 0.34
CA GLY A 174 29.92 3.08 -1.07
C GLY A 174 29.31 1.82 -1.64
N ASP A 175 29.49 0.67 -1.02
CA ASP A 175 28.93 -0.61 -1.45
C ASP A 175 27.55 -0.86 -0.83
N LEU A 176 26.68 -1.58 -1.54
CA LEU A 176 25.36 -1.90 -1.04
C LEU A 176 25.40 -3.12 -0.13
N ASP A 177 24.99 -2.91 1.12
CA ASP A 177 24.77 -3.95 2.10
C ASP A 177 23.33 -4.49 1.99
N LEU A 178 23.06 -5.59 2.71
CA LEU A 178 21.78 -6.26 2.66
C LEU A 178 21.17 -6.42 4.07
N ILE A 179 19.96 -5.86 4.26
CA ILE A 179 19.11 -6.19 5.39
C ILE A 179 18.01 -7.15 4.95
N GLN A 180 17.87 -8.28 5.63
CA GLN A 180 16.75 -9.19 5.48
C GLN A 180 15.87 -9.18 6.72
N ILE A 181 14.63 -8.76 6.56
CA ILE A 181 13.59 -8.80 7.58
C ILE A 181 12.78 -10.08 7.43
N ASN A 182 12.51 -10.73 8.55
CA ASN A 182 11.85 -12.02 8.62
C ASN A 182 10.62 -11.95 9.54
N ALA A 183 9.59 -12.73 9.20
CA ALA A 183 8.44 -12.87 10.08
C ALA A 183 8.80 -13.73 11.28
N GLU A 184 8.17 -13.49 12.39
CA GLU A 184 8.20 -14.19 13.68
C GLU A 184 9.36 -15.16 13.93
N LYS A 185 9.72 -15.37 15.20
CA LYS A 185 10.77 -16.32 15.60
C LYS A 185 10.65 -17.65 14.87
N MET A 186 11.76 -18.07 14.32
CA MET A 186 11.94 -19.39 13.76
C MET A 186 11.79 -20.44 14.86
N ILE A 187 11.37 -21.64 14.48
CA ILE A 187 11.27 -22.79 15.40
C ILE A 187 12.65 -23.23 15.91
N THR A 188 13.72 -22.85 15.21
CA THR A 188 15.11 -23.11 15.63
C THR A 188 15.65 -21.89 16.37
N GLU A 189 16.03 -22.09 17.62
CA GLU A 189 16.48 -21.02 18.55
C GLU A 189 17.80 -20.33 18.14
N ASP A 190 18.53 -20.84 17.16
CA ASP A 190 19.88 -20.43 16.81
C ASP A 190 19.97 -19.41 15.65
N VAL A 191 18.85 -19.04 15.02
CA VAL A 191 18.85 -18.10 13.89
C VAL A 191 18.26 -16.76 14.35
N PRO A 192 19.00 -15.64 14.18
CA PRO A 192 18.46 -14.31 14.45
C PRO A 192 17.17 -14.04 13.66
N ARG A 193 16.28 -13.25 14.23
CA ARG A 193 15.02 -12.91 13.57
C ARG A 193 15.25 -12.16 12.26
N ASN A 194 16.12 -11.15 12.29
CA ASN A 194 16.48 -10.36 11.14
C ASN A 194 18.00 -10.41 10.92
N LEU A 195 18.44 -10.24 9.70
CA LEU A 195 19.81 -10.47 9.29
C LEU A 195 20.36 -9.19 8.65
N LEU A 196 21.55 -8.78 9.07
CA LEU A 196 22.37 -7.78 8.41
C LEU A 196 23.60 -8.46 7.81
N PHE A 197 23.82 -8.22 6.53
CA PHE A 197 25.00 -8.70 5.81
C PHE A 197 25.76 -7.50 5.26
N ILE A 198 27.04 -7.38 5.61
CA ILE A 198 27.93 -6.36 5.07
C ILE A 198 28.59 -6.88 3.80
N ASN A 199 28.52 -6.09 2.74
CA ASN A 199 29.25 -6.31 1.50
C ASN A 199 30.75 -6.08 1.73
N GLN A 200 31.59 -6.92 1.19
CA GLN A 200 33.05 -6.83 1.40
C GLN A 200 33.74 -6.12 0.21
N GLY A 201 32.97 -5.47 -0.68
CA GLY A 201 33.51 -4.77 -1.86
C GLY A 201 33.81 -5.66 -3.06
N ASP A 202 33.52 -6.95 -2.99
CA ASP A 202 33.75 -7.92 -4.06
C ASP A 202 32.50 -8.76 -4.37
N GLY A 203 31.32 -8.28 -3.93
CA GLY A 203 30.04 -8.97 -4.07
C GLY A 203 29.88 -10.16 -3.14
N GLN A 204 30.72 -10.27 -2.10
CA GLN A 204 30.61 -11.26 -1.05
C GLN A 204 30.05 -10.63 0.21
N PHE A 205 29.09 -11.29 0.81
CA PHE A 205 28.42 -10.84 2.01
C PHE A 205 28.86 -11.60 3.25
N LYS A 206 29.12 -10.85 4.30
CA LYS A 206 29.44 -11.40 5.61
C LYS A 206 28.34 -11.03 6.59
N TYR A 207 27.79 -12.03 7.29
CA TYR A 207 26.83 -11.78 8.35
C TYR A 207 27.46 -10.89 9.43
N HIS A 208 26.74 -9.83 9.77
CA HIS A 208 27.08 -8.90 10.85
C HIS A 208 26.06 -9.02 11.98
N SER A 209 26.52 -9.53 13.14
CA SER A 209 25.65 -9.61 14.31
C SER A 209 25.32 -8.21 14.82
N SER A 210 24.06 -7.91 14.90
CA SER A 210 23.55 -6.65 15.41
C SER A 210 22.39 -6.94 16.34
N PRO A 211 22.53 -6.72 17.66
CA PRO A 211 21.47 -6.96 18.64
C PRO A 211 20.16 -6.27 18.28
N LEU A 212 20.25 -5.12 17.60
CA LEU A 212 19.11 -4.41 17.11
C LEU A 212 18.30 -5.24 16.11
N PHE A 213 18.92 -5.70 15.01
CA PHE A 213 18.24 -6.45 13.98
C PHE A 213 17.79 -7.83 14.44
N GLU A 214 18.53 -8.44 15.35
CA GLU A 214 18.21 -9.76 15.89
C GLU A 214 16.87 -9.78 16.66
N ASP A 215 16.47 -8.65 17.25
CA ASP A 215 15.30 -8.56 18.13
C ASP A 215 14.14 -7.67 17.62
N ILE A 216 14.34 -6.87 16.56
CA ILE A 216 13.27 -6.01 16.02
C ILE A 216 12.06 -6.87 15.60
N ASP A 217 10.87 -6.48 16.10
CA ASP A 217 9.60 -7.03 15.65
C ASP A 217 9.05 -6.22 14.47
N ALA A 218 9.50 -6.56 13.27
CA ALA A 218 9.07 -5.94 12.02
C ALA A 218 8.92 -6.97 10.90
N GLU A 219 8.09 -6.68 9.92
CA GLU A 219 8.00 -7.40 8.65
C GLU A 219 8.41 -6.52 7.47
N LYS A 220 8.48 -5.21 7.68
CA LYS A 220 8.81 -4.21 6.66
C LYS A 220 9.76 -3.15 7.23
N ILE A 221 10.59 -2.63 6.35
CA ILE A 221 11.46 -1.48 6.60
C ILE A 221 11.25 -0.44 5.51
N LEU A 222 11.10 0.81 5.89
CA LEU A 222 11.29 1.96 5.03
C LEU A 222 12.66 2.55 5.32
N ILE A 223 13.46 2.78 4.28
CA ILE A 223 14.71 3.53 4.35
C ILE A 223 14.37 4.99 4.18
N SER A 224 14.89 5.84 5.04
CA SER A 224 14.62 7.26 5.07
C SER A 224 15.89 8.06 5.37
N GLN A 225 15.80 9.38 5.23
CA GLN A 225 16.81 10.32 5.70
C GLN A 225 16.09 11.37 6.55
N LEU A 226 16.04 11.12 7.84
CA LEU A 226 15.25 11.92 8.80
C LEU A 226 16.06 13.03 9.48
N ASN A 227 17.36 12.96 9.35
CA ASN A 227 18.30 13.99 9.79
C ASN A 227 19.27 14.32 8.64
N ASP A 228 20.04 15.37 8.77
CA ASP A 228 20.96 15.82 7.72
C ASP A 228 22.34 15.12 7.78
N ASP A 229 22.41 13.89 8.34
CA ASP A 229 23.64 13.11 8.32
C ASP A 229 23.72 12.21 7.06
N GLN A 230 24.81 11.46 6.91
CA GLN A 230 25.04 10.64 5.72
C GLN A 230 24.65 9.16 5.91
N TYR A 231 24.10 8.80 7.06
CA TYR A 231 23.76 7.42 7.37
C TYR A 231 22.26 7.19 7.13
N PRO A 232 21.85 6.12 6.44
CA PRO A 232 20.45 5.87 6.19
C PRO A 232 19.71 5.55 7.50
N ASP A 233 18.56 6.21 7.70
CA ASP A 233 17.66 5.98 8.81
C ASP A 233 16.63 4.91 8.43
N LEU A 234 16.06 4.24 9.44
CA LEU A 234 15.09 3.17 9.22
C LEU A 234 13.80 3.43 9.97
N ILE A 235 12.68 3.13 9.32
CA ILE A 235 11.38 3.02 9.96
C ILE A 235 10.94 1.56 9.85
N THR A 236 10.82 0.88 10.99
CA THR A 236 10.45 -0.54 11.06
C THR A 236 9.02 -0.69 11.55
N PHE A 237 8.24 -1.57 10.90
CA PHE A 237 6.83 -1.72 11.22
C PHE A 237 6.26 -3.08 10.77
N ASN A 238 5.13 -3.42 11.35
CA ASN A 238 4.23 -4.48 10.91
C ASN A 238 2.80 -4.18 11.40
N ALA A 239 1.84 -5.06 11.07
CA ALA A 239 0.45 -4.90 11.48
C ALA A 239 0.19 -5.28 12.97
N TYR A 240 1.18 -5.76 13.71
CA TYR A 240 1.01 -6.35 15.05
C TYR A 240 1.69 -5.55 16.16
N SER A 241 2.79 -4.88 15.87
CA SER A 241 3.59 -4.14 16.84
C SER A 241 3.64 -2.64 16.52
N ALA A 242 4.14 -1.85 17.46
CA ALA A 242 4.31 -0.43 17.26
C ALA A 242 5.41 -0.13 16.24
N LEU A 243 5.17 0.89 15.41
CA LEU A 243 6.17 1.45 14.51
C LEU A 243 7.36 1.98 15.31
N GLN A 244 8.58 1.79 14.80
CA GLN A 244 9.82 2.30 15.43
C GLN A 244 10.66 3.05 14.40
N ILE A 245 11.33 4.11 14.87
CA ILE A 245 12.26 4.95 14.12
C ILE A 245 13.66 4.75 14.66
N TRP A 246 14.62 4.54 13.76
CA TRP A 246 16.02 4.26 14.07
C TRP A 246 16.93 5.18 13.27
N LEU A 247 17.75 5.97 13.94
CA LEU A 247 18.77 6.79 13.29
C LEU A 247 20.01 5.97 13.02
N GLY A 248 20.46 6.00 11.77
CA GLY A 248 21.73 5.41 11.36
C GLY A 248 22.92 6.10 12.01
N LYS A 249 23.97 5.33 12.28
CA LYS A 249 25.23 5.81 12.88
C LYS A 249 26.39 5.13 12.18
N ILE A 250 27.57 5.66 12.40
CA ILE A 250 28.81 5.09 11.88
C ILE A 250 28.91 3.57 12.14
N ASN A 251 29.45 2.83 11.20
CA ASN A 251 29.66 1.38 11.25
C ASN A 251 28.35 0.57 11.37
N GLY A 252 27.28 0.98 10.71
CA GLY A 252 26.03 0.22 10.67
C GLY A 252 25.32 0.08 12.03
N GLN A 253 25.60 0.98 12.96
CA GLN A 253 24.91 1.05 14.24
C GLN A 253 23.64 1.91 14.11
N TYR A 254 22.67 1.65 14.97
CA TYR A 254 21.39 2.36 14.98
C TYR A 254 20.98 2.75 16.39
N GLU A 255 20.34 3.91 16.51
CA GLU A 255 19.79 4.44 17.75
C GLU A 255 18.27 4.59 17.65
N ASN A 256 17.52 4.07 18.64
CA ASN A 256 16.08 4.24 18.66
C ASN A 256 15.69 5.69 18.97
N ALA A 257 15.11 6.35 18.00
CA ALA A 257 14.68 7.74 18.07
C ALA A 257 13.15 7.91 18.04
N THR A 258 12.38 6.82 18.20
CA THR A 258 10.92 6.84 18.12
C THR A 258 10.29 7.93 18.98
N LYS A 259 10.74 8.06 20.24
CA LYS A 259 10.21 9.07 21.17
C LYS A 259 10.64 10.50 20.84
N GLN A 260 11.74 10.66 20.12
CA GLN A 260 12.23 11.96 19.68
C GLN A 260 11.41 12.47 18.49
N TYR A 261 11.10 11.58 17.56
CA TYR A 261 10.44 11.93 16.31
C TYR A 261 8.92 11.89 16.39
N LEU A 262 8.33 10.92 17.10
CA LEU A 262 6.88 10.80 17.15
C LEU A 262 6.23 11.59 18.29
N PRO A 263 5.08 12.22 18.05
CA PRO A 263 4.27 12.82 19.13
C PRO A 263 3.87 11.77 20.17
N ALA A 264 3.73 12.19 21.42
CA ALA A 264 3.53 11.28 22.56
C ALA A 264 2.36 10.29 22.38
N HIS A 265 1.27 10.70 21.74
CA HIS A 265 0.08 9.87 21.54
C HIS A 265 0.24 8.85 20.38
N LEU A 266 1.31 8.95 19.57
CA LEU A 266 1.61 8.05 18.46
C LEU A 266 2.85 7.16 18.70
N GLN A 267 3.51 7.26 19.86
CA GLN A 267 4.71 6.47 20.15
C GLN A 267 4.47 4.96 20.21
N ASP A 268 3.21 4.54 20.45
CA ASP A 268 2.78 3.15 20.44
C ASP A 268 1.82 2.86 19.27
N VAL A 269 1.95 3.62 18.16
CA VAL A 269 1.08 3.43 17.00
C VAL A 269 1.31 2.07 16.35
N GLY A 270 0.26 1.28 16.29
CA GLY A 270 0.24 -0.04 15.66
C GLY A 270 -0.67 -0.09 14.42
N PHE A 271 -0.84 -1.30 13.90
CA PHE A 271 -1.62 -1.59 12.70
C PHE A 271 -1.12 -0.90 11.44
N VAL A 272 0.14 -0.52 11.38
CA VAL A 272 0.75 0.08 10.19
C VAL A 272 1.05 -1.02 9.19
N THR A 273 0.41 -0.95 8.03
CA THR A 273 0.49 -1.97 6.97
C THR A 273 1.38 -1.55 5.82
N ALA A 274 1.42 -0.25 5.53
CA ALA A 274 2.33 0.35 4.55
C ALA A 274 2.63 1.80 4.93
N ILE A 275 3.75 2.31 4.44
CA ILE A 275 4.16 3.71 4.60
C ILE A 275 4.58 4.24 3.23
N ALA A 276 4.07 5.40 2.86
CA ALA A 276 4.65 6.22 1.80
C ALA A 276 5.35 7.43 2.42
N GLN A 277 6.49 7.79 1.85
CA GLN A 277 7.21 9.01 2.22
C GLN A 277 7.33 9.95 1.03
N THR A 278 7.10 11.23 1.27
CA THR A 278 7.22 12.27 0.26
C THR A 278 7.20 13.64 0.96
N ASP A 279 7.58 14.68 0.25
CA ASP A 279 7.44 16.08 0.68
C ASP A 279 6.05 16.58 0.25
N ILE A 280 5.08 16.68 1.18
CA ILE A 280 3.69 17.06 0.85
C ILE A 280 3.46 18.57 0.81
N GLU A 281 4.38 19.37 1.32
CA GLU A 281 4.26 20.82 1.46
C GLU A 281 5.28 21.57 0.59
N ASN A 282 6.17 20.86 -0.13
CA ASN A 282 7.27 21.39 -0.94
C ASN A 282 8.21 22.31 -0.12
N ASP A 283 8.53 21.88 1.11
CA ASP A 283 9.45 22.59 2.00
C ASP A 283 10.85 21.94 2.07
N GLY A 284 10.99 20.74 1.50
CA GLY A 284 12.23 19.98 1.37
C GLY A 284 12.43 18.91 2.43
N ASP A 285 11.48 18.74 3.35
CA ASP A 285 11.45 17.72 4.38
C ASP A 285 10.72 16.47 3.92
N THR A 286 10.95 15.35 4.58
CA THR A 286 10.24 14.10 4.28
C THR A 286 9.10 13.88 5.26
N ASP A 287 7.89 13.80 4.73
CA ASP A 287 6.65 13.50 5.43
C ASP A 287 6.24 12.04 5.26
N LEU A 288 5.34 11.55 6.12
CA LEU A 288 4.91 10.15 6.10
C LEU A 288 3.39 10.03 6.06
N TYR A 289 2.89 9.20 5.16
CA TYR A 289 1.54 8.66 5.22
C TYR A 289 1.59 7.22 5.73
N LEU A 290 0.92 6.95 6.85
CA LEU A 290 0.83 5.62 7.44
C LEU A 290 -0.52 5.00 7.06
N ALA A 291 -0.53 4.11 6.09
CA ALA A 291 -1.71 3.28 5.82
C ALA A 291 -1.87 2.28 6.95
N ARG A 292 -3.10 2.16 7.49
CA ARG A 292 -3.37 1.34 8.66
C ARG A 292 -4.51 0.35 8.43
N GLY A 293 -4.28 -0.87 8.88
CA GLY A 293 -5.28 -1.91 8.79
C GLY A 293 -4.98 -3.04 9.77
N LYS A 294 -6.03 -3.71 10.22
CA LYS A 294 -5.85 -4.94 11.00
C LYS A 294 -5.35 -6.04 10.07
N SER A 295 -4.49 -6.90 10.58
CA SER A 295 -4.05 -8.05 9.81
C SER A 295 -5.23 -8.95 9.43
N TYR A 296 -5.02 -9.74 8.40
CA TYR A 296 -5.99 -10.70 7.89
C TYR A 296 -6.64 -11.54 9.01
N TYR A 297 -5.84 -12.06 9.94
CA TYR A 297 -6.31 -12.88 11.06
C TYR A 297 -7.06 -12.09 12.12
N GLN A 298 -6.71 -10.85 12.36
CA GLN A 298 -7.43 -9.97 13.28
C GLN A 298 -8.77 -9.50 12.71
N ILE A 299 -8.89 -9.38 11.38
CA ILE A 299 -10.16 -9.12 10.71
C ILE A 299 -11.07 -10.33 10.79
N ALA A 300 -10.50 -11.55 10.66
CA ALA A 300 -11.25 -12.79 10.70
C ALA A 300 -11.94 -13.03 12.05
N ASN A 301 -11.30 -12.59 13.14
CA ASN A 301 -11.87 -12.76 14.47
C ASN A 301 -13.10 -11.87 14.63
N ASN A 302 -14.28 -12.48 14.80
CA ASN A 302 -15.57 -11.82 14.93
C ASN A 302 -16.01 -10.97 13.73
N ALA A 303 -15.41 -11.14 12.55
CA ALA A 303 -15.76 -10.36 11.39
C ALA A 303 -17.02 -10.91 10.71
N LEU A 304 -17.90 -10.00 10.35
CA LEU A 304 -19.05 -10.30 9.49
C LEU A 304 -19.40 -9.12 8.58
N SER A 305 -19.98 -9.44 7.42
CA SER A 305 -20.54 -8.48 6.51
C SER A 305 -21.96 -8.90 6.12
N PHE A 306 -22.93 -7.99 6.18
CA PHE A 306 -24.29 -8.26 5.78
C PHE A 306 -24.79 -7.20 4.79
N ASP A 307 -24.97 -7.62 3.55
CA ASP A 307 -25.54 -6.80 2.49
C ASP A 307 -27.03 -7.06 2.33
N LYS A 308 -27.87 -6.11 2.74
CA LYS A 308 -29.33 -6.20 2.62
C LYS A 308 -29.84 -6.21 1.20
N LYS A 309 -29.11 -5.64 0.22
CA LYS A 309 -29.55 -5.58 -1.18
C LYS A 309 -29.42 -6.94 -1.84
N THR A 310 -28.31 -7.61 -1.61
CA THR A 310 -28.03 -8.95 -2.16
C THR A 310 -28.51 -10.06 -1.23
N THR A 311 -29.01 -9.71 -0.04
CA THR A 311 -29.43 -10.65 1.02
C THR A 311 -28.31 -11.61 1.42
N ARG A 312 -27.06 -11.16 1.33
CA ARG A 312 -25.87 -11.97 1.58
C ARG A 312 -25.25 -11.65 2.94
N LEU A 313 -24.98 -12.70 3.70
CA LEU A 313 -24.20 -12.68 4.94
C LEU A 313 -22.89 -13.42 4.70
N ASP A 314 -21.79 -12.78 4.98
CA ASP A 314 -20.45 -13.36 4.99
C ASP A 314 -19.90 -13.37 6.41
N ILE A 315 -19.29 -14.47 6.80
CA ILE A 315 -18.73 -14.71 8.14
C ILE A 315 -17.29 -15.16 7.95
N ARG A 316 -16.40 -14.57 8.74
CA ARG A 316 -15.01 -14.97 8.86
C ARG A 316 -14.64 -15.01 10.35
N ASP A 317 -14.05 -16.09 10.79
CA ASP A 317 -13.54 -16.25 12.15
C ASP A 317 -12.09 -16.73 12.09
N GLU A 318 -11.32 -16.34 13.10
CA GLU A 318 -9.99 -16.88 13.34
C GLU A 318 -10.07 -18.38 13.61
N GLY A 319 -9.18 -19.15 13.04
CA GLY A 319 -9.19 -20.60 13.17
C GLY A 319 -8.69 -21.12 14.52
N ASN A 320 -8.80 -20.31 15.58
CA ASN A 320 -8.43 -20.65 16.94
C ASN A 320 -9.50 -21.51 17.60
N LYS A 321 -9.16 -22.14 18.75
CA LYS A 321 -10.15 -22.82 19.58
C LYS A 321 -11.27 -21.85 19.94
N SER A 322 -12.47 -22.09 19.40
CA SER A 322 -13.62 -21.20 19.55
C SER A 322 -14.94 -21.98 19.48
N GLN A 323 -15.98 -21.38 19.99
CA GLN A 323 -17.37 -21.77 19.73
C GLN A 323 -18.21 -20.50 19.71
N ASP A 324 -18.82 -20.22 18.56
CA ASP A 324 -19.61 -19.01 18.35
C ASP A 324 -20.80 -19.27 17.44
N GLY A 325 -21.67 -18.30 17.25
CA GLY A 325 -22.84 -18.50 16.41
C GLY A 325 -23.62 -17.23 16.10
N ILE A 326 -24.48 -17.32 15.09
CA ILE A 326 -25.31 -16.24 14.62
C ILE A 326 -26.73 -16.72 14.34
N SER A 327 -27.71 -16.00 14.85
CA SER A 327 -29.12 -16.15 14.45
C SER A 327 -29.43 -15.20 13.31
N PHE A 328 -30.26 -15.65 12.36
CA PHE A 328 -30.65 -14.81 11.23
C PHE A 328 -32.05 -15.21 10.72
N THR A 329 -32.62 -14.36 9.87
CA THR A 329 -33.96 -14.60 9.31
C THR A 329 -33.90 -14.72 7.78
N SER A 330 -34.90 -15.38 7.19
CA SER A 330 -35.11 -15.44 5.74
C SER A 330 -36.60 -15.44 5.41
N GLN A 331 -36.95 -15.08 4.17
CA GLN A 331 -38.33 -15.21 3.68
C GLN A 331 -38.61 -16.63 3.09
N GLY A 332 -37.58 -17.33 2.68
CA GLY A 332 -37.67 -18.63 2.03
C GLY A 332 -36.42 -19.47 2.31
N PRO A 333 -36.13 -20.43 1.43
CA PRO A 333 -34.89 -21.19 1.48
C PRO A 333 -33.66 -20.31 1.53
N ILE A 334 -32.60 -20.80 2.16
CA ILE A 334 -31.29 -20.14 2.21
C ILE A 334 -30.28 -20.92 1.39
N THR A 335 -29.24 -20.27 0.91
CA THR A 335 -28.15 -20.93 0.20
C THR A 335 -26.86 -20.72 0.96
N LEU A 336 -26.23 -21.83 1.36
CA LEU A 336 -24.90 -21.85 1.98
C LEU A 336 -23.83 -21.96 0.89
N GLY A 337 -22.74 -21.22 1.01
CA GLY A 337 -21.66 -21.24 0.04
C GLY A 337 -20.33 -20.76 0.62
N ASP A 338 -19.34 -20.72 -0.24
CA ASP A 338 -18.01 -20.14 0.01
C ASP A 338 -17.36 -20.61 1.34
N PHE A 339 -17.57 -21.88 1.67
CA PHE A 339 -16.91 -22.50 2.80
C PHE A 339 -15.43 -22.65 2.52
N TYR A 340 -14.64 -22.03 3.35
CA TYR A 340 -13.20 -22.04 3.24
C TYR A 340 -12.59 -22.24 4.64
N HIS A 341 -11.43 -22.88 4.69
CA HIS A 341 -10.57 -22.90 5.86
C HIS A 341 -9.12 -22.96 5.42
N PHE A 342 -8.27 -22.20 6.10
CA PHE A 342 -6.84 -22.20 5.89
C PHE A 342 -6.16 -22.98 7.03
N PRO A 343 -5.73 -24.26 6.82
CA PRO A 343 -5.25 -25.11 7.89
C PRO A 343 -3.89 -24.67 8.43
N ARG A 344 -3.71 -24.72 9.75
CA ARG A 344 -2.40 -24.53 10.41
C ARG A 344 -1.48 -25.76 10.33
N GLY A 345 -1.93 -26.83 9.72
CA GLY A 345 -1.18 -28.09 9.59
C GLY A 345 -2.05 -29.25 9.16
N PRO A 346 -1.52 -30.47 9.12
CA PRO A 346 -2.21 -31.62 8.55
C PRO A 346 -3.40 -32.13 9.39
N LYS A 347 -3.64 -31.61 10.58
CA LYS A 347 -4.72 -32.06 11.46
C LYS A 347 -6.12 -31.68 10.97
N LEU A 348 -6.25 -30.58 10.23
CA LEU A 348 -7.53 -30.14 9.68
C LEU A 348 -7.57 -30.37 8.17
N ILE A 349 -7.99 -31.54 7.76
CA ILE A 349 -8.16 -31.86 6.33
C ILE A 349 -9.46 -31.28 5.79
N LYS A 350 -10.54 -31.27 6.61
CA LYS A 350 -11.87 -30.77 6.24
C LYS A 350 -12.57 -30.23 7.48
N LEU A 351 -13.32 -29.15 7.31
CA LEU A 351 -14.21 -28.59 8.33
C LEU A 351 -15.67 -28.89 7.90
N PRO A 352 -16.31 -29.94 8.44
CA PRO A 352 -17.60 -30.39 7.97
C PRO A 352 -18.75 -29.44 8.31
N VAL A 353 -19.84 -29.53 7.57
CA VAL A 353 -21.11 -28.85 7.82
C VAL A 353 -22.15 -29.85 8.29
N PHE A 354 -22.79 -29.59 9.42
CA PHE A 354 -23.84 -30.41 10.02
C PHE A 354 -25.19 -29.70 9.87
N ILE A 355 -26.18 -30.40 9.30
CA ILE A 355 -27.47 -29.83 8.96
C ILE A 355 -28.57 -30.49 9.80
N GLY A 356 -29.28 -29.68 10.61
CA GLY A 356 -30.41 -30.10 11.43
C GLY A 356 -30.09 -31.20 12.47
N GLN A 357 -31.13 -31.66 13.18
CA GLN A 357 -30.98 -32.67 14.26
C GLN A 357 -30.55 -34.06 13.79
N HIS A 358 -30.74 -34.37 12.51
CA HIS A 358 -30.38 -35.69 11.97
C HIS A 358 -28.92 -35.77 11.53
N HIS A 359 -28.12 -34.71 11.82
CA HIS A 359 -26.68 -34.66 11.56
C HIS A 359 -26.29 -35.11 10.16
N ALA A 360 -26.98 -34.58 9.15
CA ALA A 360 -26.50 -34.71 7.79
C ALA A 360 -25.15 -34.02 7.72
N ARG A 361 -24.07 -34.77 7.89
CA ARG A 361 -22.70 -34.33 7.76
C ARG A 361 -22.36 -34.26 6.29
N ILE A 362 -22.01 -33.10 5.83
CA ILE A 362 -21.50 -32.89 4.48
C ILE A 362 -20.08 -32.35 4.56
N ASP A 363 -19.24 -32.78 3.64
CA ASP A 363 -18.00 -32.07 3.39
C ASP A 363 -18.36 -30.67 2.82
N PRO A 364 -17.57 -29.62 3.14
CA PRO A 364 -17.83 -28.31 2.57
C PRO A 364 -18.03 -28.44 1.07
N PRO A 365 -19.17 -28.00 0.54
CA PRO A 365 -19.45 -28.18 -0.87
C PRO A 365 -18.48 -27.33 -1.71
N LYS A 366 -17.99 -27.93 -2.78
CA LYS A 366 -17.32 -27.14 -3.83
C LYS A 366 -18.28 -26.17 -4.52
N LYS A 367 -19.60 -26.37 -4.32
CA LYS A 367 -20.70 -25.55 -4.84
C LYS A 367 -21.66 -25.25 -3.70
N SER A 368 -22.45 -24.20 -3.83
CA SER A 368 -23.47 -23.81 -2.86
C SER A 368 -24.53 -24.90 -2.64
N ILE A 369 -25.10 -24.94 -1.44
CA ILE A 369 -26.20 -25.82 -1.06
C ILE A 369 -27.41 -24.98 -0.68
N THR A 370 -28.56 -25.26 -1.27
CA THR A 370 -29.83 -24.64 -0.87
C THR A 370 -30.51 -25.48 0.21
N LEU A 371 -30.87 -24.85 1.32
CA LEU A 371 -31.54 -25.47 2.46
C LEU A 371 -32.96 -24.94 2.60
N THR A 372 -33.90 -25.86 2.73
CA THR A 372 -35.28 -25.55 3.16
C THR A 372 -35.42 -25.78 4.67
N PRO A 373 -36.46 -25.18 5.31
CA PRO A 373 -36.76 -25.44 6.73
C PRO A 373 -36.86 -26.93 7.09
N GLU A 374 -37.41 -27.74 6.20
CA GLU A 374 -37.62 -29.17 6.40
C GLU A 374 -36.27 -29.92 6.46
N LEU A 375 -35.36 -29.59 5.55
CA LEU A 375 -34.03 -30.22 5.49
C LEU A 375 -33.16 -29.92 6.72
N ALA A 376 -33.33 -28.73 7.30
CA ALA A 376 -32.52 -28.27 8.43
C ALA A 376 -33.27 -28.28 9.76
N LYS A 377 -34.37 -29.04 9.89
CA LYS A 377 -35.20 -29.05 11.09
C LYS A 377 -34.46 -29.61 12.31
N GLY A 378 -34.60 -28.91 13.43
CA GLY A 378 -34.09 -29.30 14.74
C GLY A 378 -32.62 -28.97 14.97
N LYS A 379 -32.28 -28.73 16.23
CA LYS A 379 -30.95 -28.33 16.65
C LYS A 379 -29.98 -29.52 16.62
N PRO A 380 -28.84 -29.43 15.95
CA PRO A 380 -27.80 -30.45 15.99
C PRO A 380 -27.05 -30.43 17.34
N THR A 381 -26.49 -31.57 17.72
CA THR A 381 -25.58 -31.64 18.88
C THR A 381 -24.17 -31.21 18.42
N ILE A 382 -23.61 -30.21 19.08
CA ILE A 382 -22.28 -29.71 18.76
C ILE A 382 -21.21 -30.49 19.49
N THR A 383 -20.54 -31.41 18.79
CA THR A 383 -19.56 -32.34 19.39
C THR A 383 -18.15 -32.20 18.89
N GLU A 384 -17.96 -31.99 17.62
CA GLU A 384 -16.65 -31.91 16.97
C GLU A 384 -16.42 -30.55 16.30
N SER A 385 -15.26 -30.31 15.72
CA SER A 385 -14.99 -29.09 14.92
C SER A 385 -15.82 -29.10 13.64
N GLY A 386 -16.53 -28.01 13.34
CA GLY A 386 -17.39 -27.90 12.17
C GLY A 386 -18.38 -26.76 12.25
N TRP A 387 -19.12 -26.58 11.17
CA TRP A 387 -20.25 -25.66 11.04
C TRP A 387 -21.55 -26.39 11.33
N TYR A 388 -22.49 -25.78 12.06
CA TYR A 388 -23.75 -26.37 12.48
C TYR A 388 -24.90 -25.44 12.13
N ILE A 389 -25.70 -25.81 11.11
CA ILE A 389 -26.83 -25.02 10.64
C ILE A 389 -28.15 -25.69 10.95
N HIS A 390 -29.12 -24.95 11.47
CA HIS A 390 -30.45 -25.48 11.67
C HIS A 390 -31.56 -24.41 11.56
N TYR A 391 -32.74 -24.90 11.20
CA TYR A 391 -33.97 -24.15 11.22
C TYR A 391 -34.56 -24.14 12.63
N VAL A 392 -34.80 -22.95 13.18
CA VAL A 392 -35.31 -22.77 14.54
C VAL A 392 -36.84 -22.77 14.54
N GLY A 393 -37.48 -22.12 13.59
CA GLY A 393 -38.92 -21.99 13.52
C GLY A 393 -39.37 -20.77 12.71
N GLN A 394 -40.68 -20.56 12.64
CA GLN A 394 -41.26 -19.35 12.04
C GLN A 394 -41.53 -18.32 13.12
N ILE A 395 -41.21 -17.06 12.85
CA ILE A 395 -41.43 -15.95 13.78
C ILE A 395 -42.91 -15.62 13.88
N GLN A 396 -43.47 -15.64 15.08
CA GLN A 396 -44.91 -15.50 15.30
C GLN A 396 -45.37 -14.03 15.55
N GLN A 397 -44.43 -13.16 15.95
CA GLN A 397 -44.73 -11.79 16.35
C GLN A 397 -43.64 -10.78 15.93
N GLY A 398 -43.96 -9.48 15.91
CA GLY A 398 -43.01 -8.40 15.61
C GLY A 398 -42.84 -8.15 14.11
N GLU A 399 -41.86 -7.27 13.77
CA GLU A 399 -41.63 -6.82 12.39
C GLU A 399 -41.27 -7.95 11.42
N ASN A 400 -40.62 -8.98 11.91
CA ASN A 400 -40.21 -10.16 11.12
C ASN A 400 -41.24 -11.30 11.14
N LYS A 401 -42.50 -11.02 11.54
CA LYS A 401 -43.57 -12.05 11.57
C LYS A 401 -43.73 -12.75 10.24
N GLY A 402 -43.77 -14.07 10.28
CA GLY A 402 -43.91 -14.94 9.11
C GLY A 402 -42.58 -15.32 8.47
N GLN A 403 -41.46 -14.70 8.84
CA GLN A 403 -40.14 -15.10 8.37
C GLN A 403 -39.64 -16.36 9.07
N HIS A 404 -38.77 -17.06 8.41
CA HIS A 404 -38.05 -18.22 8.94
C HIS A 404 -36.87 -17.77 9.80
N GLN A 405 -36.72 -18.36 10.96
CA GLN A 405 -35.57 -18.15 11.84
C GLN A 405 -34.61 -19.31 11.74
N TRP A 406 -33.33 -18.97 11.58
CA TRP A 406 -32.23 -19.91 11.42
C TRP A 406 -31.16 -19.64 12.46
N ARG A 407 -30.32 -20.67 12.66
CA ARG A 407 -29.13 -20.59 13.51
C ARG A 407 -27.96 -21.25 12.78
N LEU A 408 -26.85 -20.56 12.70
CA LEU A 408 -25.54 -21.11 12.34
C LEU A 408 -24.64 -21.00 13.56
N ASP A 409 -24.09 -22.11 14.00
CA ASP A 409 -23.03 -22.18 15.00
C ASP A 409 -21.77 -22.77 14.35
N TRP A 410 -20.59 -22.48 14.90
CA TRP A 410 -19.35 -23.18 14.57
C TRP A 410 -18.58 -23.50 15.82
N LYS A 411 -17.75 -24.52 15.73
CA LYS A 411 -16.88 -24.97 16.81
C LYS A 411 -15.54 -25.39 16.26
N LEU A 412 -14.48 -24.96 16.92
CA LEU A 412 -13.11 -25.41 16.73
C LEU A 412 -12.54 -25.90 18.06
N ASN A 413 -12.09 -27.16 18.12
CA ASN A 413 -11.59 -27.76 19.36
C ASN A 413 -10.18 -27.30 19.72
N ASP A 414 -9.36 -27.00 18.70
CA ASP A 414 -7.97 -26.57 18.80
C ASP A 414 -7.71 -25.41 17.83
N ASN A 415 -6.51 -24.85 17.85
CA ASN A 415 -6.04 -23.86 16.89
C ASN A 415 -5.72 -24.53 15.54
N LEU A 416 -6.75 -24.98 14.83
CA LEU A 416 -6.63 -25.86 13.66
C LEU A 416 -6.44 -25.13 12.35
N ALA A 417 -6.89 -23.89 12.27
CA ALA A 417 -6.83 -23.09 11.05
C ALA A 417 -6.30 -21.68 11.34
N TRP A 418 -5.88 -20.99 10.30
CA TRP A 418 -5.58 -19.56 10.36
C TRP A 418 -6.86 -18.74 10.24
N ASP A 419 -7.78 -19.16 9.38
CA ASP A 419 -9.14 -18.62 9.32
C ASP A 419 -10.14 -19.66 8.83
N ILE A 420 -11.42 -19.38 9.08
CA ILE A 420 -12.56 -20.11 8.55
C ILE A 420 -13.59 -19.11 8.02
N ARG A 421 -14.23 -19.44 6.89
CA ARG A 421 -15.22 -18.57 6.22
C ARG A 421 -16.44 -19.37 5.78
N ALA A 422 -17.58 -18.67 5.77
CA ALA A 422 -18.82 -19.17 5.17
C ALA A 422 -19.66 -18.00 4.67
N SER A 423 -20.47 -18.24 3.64
CA SER A 423 -21.49 -17.30 3.18
C SER A 423 -22.89 -17.89 3.22
N ILE A 424 -23.89 -17.04 3.42
CA ILE A 424 -25.30 -17.39 3.38
C ILE A 424 -26.04 -16.35 2.55
N THR A 425 -26.80 -16.77 1.56
CA THR A 425 -27.70 -15.89 0.80
C THR A 425 -29.17 -16.20 1.11
N GLY A 426 -30.05 -15.22 0.92
CA GLY A 426 -31.47 -15.28 1.32
C GLY A 426 -31.72 -14.72 2.73
N VAL A 427 -30.72 -14.07 3.34
CA VAL A 427 -30.80 -13.50 4.69
C VAL A 427 -31.50 -12.15 4.67
N THR A 428 -32.43 -11.93 5.61
CA THR A 428 -33.19 -10.66 5.73
C THR A 428 -32.80 -9.85 6.96
N SER A 429 -32.37 -10.52 8.05
CA SER A 429 -31.81 -9.86 9.25
C SER A 429 -30.85 -10.79 9.96
N ILE A 430 -29.97 -10.21 10.78
CA ILE A 430 -28.92 -10.94 11.52
C ILE A 430 -28.91 -10.53 12.99
N GLN A 431 -28.52 -11.49 13.84
CA GLN A 431 -28.28 -11.31 15.26
C GLN A 431 -27.12 -12.21 15.69
N PRO A 432 -25.88 -11.70 15.67
CA PRO A 432 -24.70 -12.43 16.15
C PRO A 432 -24.69 -12.55 17.67
N ASP A 433 -24.05 -13.60 18.20
CA ASP A 433 -23.88 -13.79 19.64
C ASP A 433 -22.78 -12.86 20.23
N TRP A 434 -22.01 -12.26 19.38
CA TRP A 434 -20.95 -11.31 19.73
C TRP A 434 -21.23 -9.91 19.19
N GLN A 435 -20.50 -8.93 19.69
CA GLN A 435 -20.49 -7.59 19.13
C GLN A 435 -19.44 -7.52 18.00
N PRO A 436 -19.84 -7.40 16.73
CA PRO A 436 -18.89 -7.21 15.64
C PRO A 436 -18.01 -5.98 15.89
N GLN A 437 -16.70 -6.16 15.77
CA GLN A 437 -15.76 -5.05 15.95
C GLN A 437 -15.66 -4.23 14.66
N ALA A 438 -15.24 -2.96 14.80
CA ALA A 438 -14.86 -2.16 13.66
C ALA A 438 -13.70 -2.85 12.92
N LEU A 439 -13.84 -3.02 11.59
CA LEU A 439 -12.88 -3.76 10.77
C LEU A 439 -11.58 -3.02 10.57
N GLY A 440 -11.55 -1.69 10.65
CA GLY A 440 -10.39 -0.89 10.35
C GLY A 440 -10.04 0.13 11.42
N VAL A 441 -8.97 0.82 11.19
CA VAL A 441 -8.45 1.96 11.94
C VAL A 441 -8.18 3.09 10.95
N ASP A 442 -8.20 4.34 11.43
CA ASP A 442 -7.91 5.49 10.59
C ASP A 442 -6.41 5.54 10.26
N ASP A 443 -6.08 5.97 9.04
CA ASP A 443 -4.70 6.25 8.62
C ASP A 443 -4.18 7.49 9.34
N ILE A 444 -2.87 7.67 9.30
CA ILE A 444 -2.18 8.79 9.95
C ILE A 444 -1.32 9.51 8.94
N LEU A 445 -1.42 10.83 8.95
CA LEU A 445 -0.53 11.73 8.23
C LEU A 445 0.42 12.38 9.24
N LEU A 446 1.71 12.23 9.00
CA LEU A 446 2.78 12.84 9.80
C LEU A 446 3.53 13.83 8.93
N VAL A 447 3.55 15.08 9.34
CA VAL A 447 4.33 16.15 8.71
C VAL A 447 5.59 16.37 9.52
N ASN A 448 6.74 16.44 8.86
CA ASN A 448 7.99 16.76 9.49
C ASN A 448 8.07 18.28 9.75
N ASP A 449 8.27 18.66 10.97
CA ASP A 449 8.51 20.05 11.38
C ASP A 449 9.87 20.13 12.05
N ASN A 450 10.90 20.50 11.27
CA ASN A 450 12.27 20.66 11.72
C ASN A 450 12.84 19.43 12.48
N GLY A 451 12.68 18.24 11.91
CA GLY A 451 13.19 16.97 12.45
C GLY A 451 12.31 16.35 13.53
N ARG A 452 11.03 16.70 13.56
CA ARG A 452 9.99 16.05 14.38
C ARG A 452 8.69 15.92 13.62
N PHE A 453 8.07 14.76 13.71
CA PHE A 453 6.76 14.57 13.13
C PHE A 453 5.65 15.19 13.96
N VAL A 454 4.75 15.88 13.28
CA VAL A 454 3.51 16.43 13.82
C VAL A 454 2.35 15.64 13.23
N ASP A 455 1.38 15.27 14.05
CA ASP A 455 0.15 14.62 13.59
C ASP A 455 -0.72 15.60 12.80
N ALA A 456 -0.74 15.43 11.49
CA ALA A 456 -1.52 16.22 10.54
C ALA A 456 -2.75 15.46 10.01
N SER A 457 -3.16 14.36 10.65
CA SER A 457 -4.27 13.49 10.20
C SER A 457 -5.60 14.22 10.03
N SER A 458 -5.77 15.36 10.68
CA SER A 458 -6.94 16.24 10.50
C SER A 458 -7.02 16.88 9.11
N ARG A 459 -5.95 16.86 8.32
CA ARG A 459 -5.92 17.34 6.92
C ARG A 459 -6.49 16.30 5.95
N LEU A 460 -6.62 15.04 6.39
CA LEU A 460 -7.23 13.98 5.61
C LEU A 460 -8.76 14.10 5.64
N PRO A 461 -9.46 13.75 4.55
CA PRO A 461 -10.91 13.69 4.56
C PRO A 461 -11.43 12.64 5.55
N PRO A 462 -12.72 12.67 5.95
CA PRO A 462 -13.29 11.65 6.80
C PRO A 462 -13.08 10.25 6.23
N GLN A 463 -12.47 9.38 7.02
CA GLN A 463 -12.05 8.07 6.54
C GLN A 463 -13.12 7.01 6.81
N SER A 464 -13.27 6.08 5.86
CA SER A 464 -14.00 4.84 6.09
C SER A 464 -13.04 3.78 6.62
N LYS A 465 -13.41 3.11 7.71
CA LYS A 465 -12.57 2.11 8.39
C LYS A 465 -12.59 0.75 7.66
N HIS A 466 -12.10 0.71 6.42
CA HIS A 466 -12.13 -0.50 5.58
C HIS A 466 -10.79 -1.26 5.49
N ASN A 467 -9.89 -1.08 6.42
CA ASN A 467 -8.55 -1.66 6.42
C ASN A 467 -7.74 -1.32 5.17
N ASN A 468 -6.81 -0.43 5.32
CA ASN A 468 -5.90 -0.06 4.25
C ASN A 468 -4.62 -0.89 4.35
N TRP A 469 -4.11 -1.41 3.23
CA TRP A 469 -2.99 -2.35 3.24
C TRP A 469 -1.79 -1.88 2.46
N GLY A 470 -1.98 -0.98 1.54
CA GLY A 470 -0.92 -0.40 0.73
C GLY A 470 -1.10 1.09 0.55
N VAL A 471 -0.02 1.78 0.27
CA VAL A 471 -0.03 3.18 -0.14
C VAL A 471 1.16 3.46 -1.05
N ILE A 472 0.92 4.24 -2.09
CA ILE A 472 1.93 4.81 -2.97
C ILE A 472 1.71 6.32 -3.06
N SER A 473 2.79 7.06 -3.29
CA SER A 473 2.74 8.49 -3.53
C SER A 473 3.24 8.85 -4.93
N ALA A 474 2.58 9.80 -5.56
CA ALA A 474 2.97 10.43 -6.80
C ALA A 474 2.17 11.72 -6.99
N ASP A 475 2.59 12.60 -7.88
CA ASP A 475 1.78 13.73 -8.33
C ASP A 475 0.91 13.26 -9.51
N PHE A 476 -0.35 12.85 -9.23
CA PHE A 476 -1.24 12.27 -10.23
C PHE A 476 -1.94 13.29 -11.12
N ASP A 477 -2.02 14.55 -10.72
CA ASP A 477 -2.65 15.61 -11.50
C ASP A 477 -1.66 16.70 -11.99
N ASN A 478 -0.37 16.47 -11.73
CA ASN A 478 0.75 17.36 -12.12
C ASN A 478 0.61 18.77 -11.55
N ASP A 479 -0.01 18.94 -10.38
CA ASP A 479 -0.18 20.24 -9.73
C ASP A 479 1.04 20.67 -8.89
N SER A 480 2.08 19.85 -8.86
CA SER A 480 3.34 19.98 -8.11
C SER A 480 3.32 19.52 -6.66
N TYR A 481 2.20 19.00 -6.16
CA TYR A 481 2.11 18.43 -4.82
C TYR A 481 1.91 16.93 -4.90
N SER A 482 2.62 16.19 -4.06
CA SER A 482 2.50 14.73 -4.02
C SER A 482 1.16 14.29 -3.44
N ASP A 483 0.47 13.40 -4.15
CA ASP A 483 -0.78 12.78 -3.81
C ASP A 483 -0.56 11.38 -3.20
N PHE A 484 -1.64 10.75 -2.73
CA PHE A 484 -1.62 9.37 -2.27
C PHE A 484 -2.68 8.51 -2.94
N PHE A 485 -2.27 7.30 -3.33
CA PHE A 485 -3.19 6.23 -3.70
C PHE A 485 -3.10 5.11 -2.68
N VAL A 486 -4.20 4.84 -1.98
CA VAL A 486 -4.26 3.92 -0.84
C VAL A 486 -5.04 2.67 -1.23
N TYR A 487 -4.36 1.53 -1.21
CA TYR A 487 -4.96 0.22 -1.49
C TYR A 487 -5.76 -0.26 -0.29
N ARG A 488 -7.02 -0.63 -0.53
CA ARG A 488 -7.94 -1.07 0.52
C ARG A 488 -8.11 -2.58 0.52
N PHE A 489 -7.88 -3.20 1.67
CA PHE A 489 -8.33 -4.58 1.87
C PHE A 489 -9.84 -4.68 1.70
N GLY A 490 -10.58 -3.74 2.30
CA GLY A 490 -12.01 -3.60 2.12
C GLY A 490 -12.84 -4.49 3.03
N GLU A 491 -13.99 -4.94 2.52
CA GLU A 491 -14.96 -5.78 3.22
C GLU A 491 -14.69 -7.27 2.95
N LEU A 492 -15.22 -8.13 3.79
CA LEU A 492 -15.21 -9.57 3.54
C LEU A 492 -15.89 -9.89 2.20
N ASN A 493 -15.20 -10.61 1.33
CA ASN A 493 -15.68 -11.06 0.02
C ASN A 493 -16.18 -9.95 -0.94
N LYS A 494 -15.70 -8.73 -0.76
CA LYS A 494 -16.05 -7.61 -1.63
C LYS A 494 -14.87 -6.67 -1.83
N ARG A 495 -14.48 -6.50 -3.08
CA ARG A 495 -13.55 -5.44 -3.48
C ARG A 495 -14.23 -4.09 -3.30
N VAL A 496 -13.65 -3.19 -2.53
CA VAL A 496 -14.07 -1.79 -2.44
C VAL A 496 -13.15 -0.92 -3.28
N GLU A 497 -13.63 0.25 -3.64
CA GLU A 497 -12.80 1.22 -4.36
C GLU A 497 -11.62 1.66 -3.49
N ASP A 498 -10.41 1.66 -4.05
CA ASP A 498 -9.23 2.21 -3.43
C ASP A 498 -9.41 3.72 -3.21
N ILE A 499 -8.53 4.37 -2.47
CA ILE A 499 -8.66 5.78 -2.17
C ILE A 499 -7.62 6.55 -2.95
N LEU A 500 -8.06 7.50 -3.77
CA LEU A 500 -7.20 8.52 -4.35
C LEU A 500 -7.38 9.82 -3.55
N LEU A 501 -6.30 10.31 -2.96
CA LEU A 501 -6.23 11.55 -2.20
C LEU A 501 -5.40 12.56 -2.97
N LEU A 502 -6.03 13.57 -3.55
CA LEU A 502 -5.32 14.71 -4.16
C LEU A 502 -4.92 15.71 -3.09
N ASN A 503 -3.67 16.12 -3.15
CA ASN A 503 -3.06 17.09 -2.26
C ASN A 503 -3.13 18.50 -2.90
N HIS A 504 -3.68 19.44 -2.17
CA HIS A 504 -3.66 20.83 -2.56
C HIS A 504 -3.01 21.66 -1.45
N GLN A 505 -1.70 21.86 -1.54
CA GLN A 505 -0.92 22.61 -0.55
C GLN A 505 -1.07 22.07 0.89
N GLY A 506 -0.94 20.75 1.05
CA GLY A 506 -1.04 20.08 2.36
C GLY A 506 -2.47 19.80 2.82
N GLN A 507 -3.50 20.06 2.01
CA GLN A 507 -4.90 19.69 2.27
C GLN A 507 -5.35 18.61 1.28
N PHE A 508 -5.98 17.55 1.77
CA PHE A 508 -6.32 16.40 0.94
C PHE A 508 -7.80 16.33 0.60
N THR A 509 -8.10 16.00 -0.64
CA THR A 509 -9.45 15.74 -1.14
C THR A 509 -9.53 14.34 -1.72
N GLN A 510 -10.53 13.56 -1.29
CA GLN A 510 -10.77 12.24 -1.85
C GLN A 510 -11.50 12.34 -3.19
N VAL A 511 -10.99 11.61 -4.19
CA VAL A 511 -11.62 11.44 -5.50
C VAL A 511 -12.40 10.12 -5.52
N GLU A 512 -13.70 10.19 -5.74
CA GLU A 512 -14.56 9.02 -5.92
C GLU A 512 -14.73 8.69 -7.40
N GLY A 513 -14.85 7.41 -7.74
CA GLY A 513 -15.05 6.98 -9.13
C GLY A 513 -13.84 7.22 -10.02
N HIS A 514 -12.65 7.24 -9.45
CA HIS A 514 -11.39 7.53 -10.17
C HIS A 514 -11.01 6.47 -11.21
N GLY A 515 -11.60 5.26 -11.17
CA GLY A 515 -11.42 4.23 -12.18
C GLY A 515 -10.20 3.31 -12.01
N ALA A 516 -9.33 3.57 -11.04
CA ALA A 516 -8.10 2.78 -10.81
C ALA A 516 -8.29 1.55 -9.89
N THR A 517 -9.51 1.06 -9.74
CA THR A 517 -9.79 -0.16 -8.97
C THR A 517 -10.53 -1.17 -9.83
N ALA A 518 -10.10 -2.43 -9.83
CA ALA A 518 -10.79 -3.53 -10.51
C ALA A 518 -12.00 -4.01 -9.70
N LEU A 519 -13.06 -3.20 -9.63
CA LEU A 519 -14.30 -3.53 -8.94
C LEU A 519 -14.96 -4.80 -9.53
N GLY A 520 -15.70 -5.53 -8.68
CA GLY A 520 -16.45 -6.74 -9.09
C GLY A 520 -15.67 -8.05 -8.91
N SER A 521 -14.40 -8.01 -8.52
CA SER A 521 -13.67 -9.19 -8.07
C SER A 521 -13.99 -9.49 -6.59
N GLN A 522 -13.66 -10.71 -6.14
CA GLN A 522 -13.70 -11.09 -4.72
C GLN A 522 -12.33 -10.87 -4.04
N ALA A 523 -11.35 -10.43 -4.80
CA ALA A 523 -10.02 -10.11 -4.30
C ALA A 523 -10.01 -8.79 -3.50
N HIS A 524 -8.96 -8.57 -2.76
CA HIS A 524 -8.74 -7.38 -1.95
C HIS A 524 -7.57 -6.57 -2.51
N GLY A 525 -7.55 -5.25 -2.31
CA GLY A 525 -6.40 -4.43 -2.67
C GLY A 525 -5.23 -4.72 -1.73
N ASP A 526 -4.04 -4.88 -2.28
CA ASP A 526 -2.82 -5.15 -1.50
C ASP A 526 -1.79 -4.03 -1.71
N MET A 527 -1.02 -4.08 -2.78
CA MET A 527 0.07 -3.15 -3.05
C MET A 527 0.23 -2.91 -4.55
N GLY A 528 0.94 -1.84 -4.89
CA GLY A 528 1.24 -1.52 -6.27
C GLY A 528 2.45 -0.59 -6.43
N ALA A 529 2.55 0.00 -7.60
CA ALA A 529 3.53 1.02 -7.94
C ALA A 529 2.89 2.11 -8.81
N ALA A 530 3.48 3.29 -8.79
CA ALA A 530 3.04 4.43 -9.61
C ALA A 530 4.23 4.98 -10.39
N PHE A 531 4.10 5.07 -11.71
CA PHE A 531 5.05 5.68 -12.61
C PHE A 531 4.42 5.93 -13.99
N ASP A 532 4.98 6.82 -14.78
CA ASP A 532 4.53 7.12 -16.13
C ASP A 532 4.92 5.94 -17.07
N ILE A 533 3.96 5.04 -17.32
CA ILE A 533 4.21 3.76 -18.02
C ILE A 533 4.34 3.97 -19.53
N ASP A 534 3.54 4.86 -20.13
CA ASP A 534 3.49 5.09 -21.59
C ASP A 534 4.18 6.38 -22.02
N LYS A 535 4.82 7.07 -21.08
CA LYS A 535 5.60 8.31 -21.28
C LYS A 535 4.77 9.47 -21.82
N ASP A 536 3.51 9.55 -21.42
CA ASP A 536 2.63 10.66 -21.77
C ASP A 536 2.74 11.86 -20.80
N GLY A 537 3.43 11.67 -19.67
CA GLY A 537 3.69 12.67 -18.66
C GLY A 537 2.71 12.65 -17.49
N PHE A 538 1.82 11.67 -17.44
CA PHE A 538 0.98 11.41 -16.28
C PHE A 538 1.40 10.11 -15.59
N VAL A 539 1.32 10.11 -14.28
CA VAL A 539 1.68 8.93 -13.49
C VAL A 539 0.53 7.92 -13.51
N ASP A 540 0.83 6.72 -13.99
CA ASP A 540 -0.07 5.57 -14.05
C ASP A 540 0.03 4.71 -12.78
N ILE A 541 -0.88 3.71 -12.65
CA ILE A 541 -0.92 2.82 -11.50
C ILE A 541 -0.83 1.35 -11.95
N ILE A 542 0.06 0.60 -11.28
CA ILE A 542 0.03 -0.85 -11.25
C ILE A 542 -0.52 -1.28 -9.88
N SER A 543 -1.55 -2.12 -9.90
CA SER A 543 -2.22 -2.61 -8.70
C SER A 543 -2.16 -4.13 -8.62
N GLY A 544 -1.81 -4.67 -7.47
CA GLY A 544 -1.93 -6.07 -7.14
C GLY A 544 -3.14 -6.32 -6.25
N ASP A 545 -3.89 -7.36 -6.58
CA ASP A 545 -5.02 -7.82 -5.77
C ASP A 545 -4.65 -9.10 -5.03
N ASP A 546 -4.99 -9.19 -3.76
CA ASP A 546 -4.86 -10.39 -2.93
C ASP A 546 -5.92 -11.47 -3.31
N ASP A 547 -5.86 -12.67 -2.73
CA ASP A 547 -6.85 -13.76 -2.86
C ASP A 547 -7.19 -14.16 -4.32
N ASN A 548 -6.24 -14.70 -5.09
CA ASN A 548 -6.38 -15.08 -6.51
C ASN A 548 -6.58 -13.90 -7.48
N GLY A 549 -6.17 -12.71 -7.06
CA GLY A 549 -6.17 -11.53 -7.91
C GLY A 549 -5.12 -11.58 -9.02
N GLN A 550 -5.12 -10.57 -9.83
CA GLN A 550 -4.16 -10.36 -10.92
C GLN A 550 -3.51 -8.99 -10.75
N TRP A 551 -2.33 -8.84 -11.31
CA TRP A 551 -1.74 -7.53 -11.50
C TRP A 551 -2.54 -6.78 -12.57
N GLN A 552 -2.88 -5.55 -12.28
CA GLN A 552 -3.69 -4.67 -13.12
C GLN A 552 -2.90 -3.42 -13.49
N VAL A 553 -3.13 -2.90 -14.68
CA VAL A 553 -2.55 -1.64 -15.15
C VAL A 553 -3.67 -0.65 -15.41
N PHE A 554 -3.52 0.54 -14.89
CA PHE A 554 -4.46 1.65 -15.04
C PHE A 554 -3.71 2.87 -15.54
N ASN A 555 -4.04 3.31 -16.77
CA ASN A 555 -3.48 4.55 -17.32
C ASN A 555 -4.25 5.75 -16.78
N ASN A 556 -3.51 6.78 -16.42
CA ASN A 556 -4.01 8.08 -16.04
C ASN A 556 -4.27 8.92 -17.31
N LEU A 557 -5.49 9.39 -17.49
CA LEU A 557 -5.90 10.15 -18.66
C LEU A 557 -5.74 11.66 -18.49
N GLY A 558 -5.12 12.11 -17.40
CA GLY A 558 -4.90 13.53 -17.13
C GLY A 558 -6.16 14.35 -16.88
N GLY A 559 -7.30 13.70 -16.60
CA GLY A 559 -8.61 14.34 -16.46
C GLY A 559 -9.31 14.65 -17.80
N VAL A 560 -10.65 14.62 -17.78
CA VAL A 560 -11.50 14.80 -18.98
C VAL A 560 -11.33 16.18 -19.65
N ALA A 561 -10.84 17.17 -18.92
CA ALA A 561 -10.66 18.53 -19.41
C ALA A 561 -9.30 18.81 -20.10
N GLN A 562 -8.32 17.92 -19.93
CA GLN A 562 -6.94 18.16 -20.40
C GLN A 562 -6.50 17.33 -21.62
N ALA A 563 -7.35 16.57 -22.26
CA ALA A 563 -7.00 15.84 -23.50
C ALA A 563 -6.38 16.73 -24.64
N ALA A 564 -6.15 17.99 -24.37
CA ALA A 564 -5.55 18.96 -25.30
C ALA A 564 -4.35 19.76 -24.72
N SER A 565 -4.02 19.68 -23.44
CA SER A 565 -2.85 20.37 -22.87
C SER A 565 -1.73 19.40 -22.53
N LYS A 566 -0.51 19.70 -22.92
CA LYS A 566 0.67 18.97 -22.45
C LYS A 566 0.74 19.11 -20.94
N ALA A 567 0.88 17.99 -20.24
CA ALA A 567 1.19 17.99 -18.82
C ALA A 567 2.49 18.79 -18.57
N ASN A 568 2.47 19.68 -17.57
CA ASN A 568 3.69 20.33 -17.12
C ASN A 568 4.38 19.40 -16.13
N PHE A 569 5.37 18.71 -16.60
CA PHE A 569 6.13 17.73 -15.81
C PHE A 569 7.60 17.76 -16.21
N ILE A 570 8.42 17.10 -15.43
CA ILE A 570 9.77 16.67 -15.83
C ILE A 570 10.05 15.29 -15.24
N ASN A 571 10.63 14.41 -16.05
CA ASN A 571 11.13 13.12 -15.62
C ASN A 571 12.67 13.13 -15.63
N VAL A 572 13.28 12.83 -14.48
CA VAL A 572 14.73 12.78 -14.29
C VAL A 572 15.16 11.33 -14.13
N ASN A 573 15.74 10.74 -15.16
CA ASN A 573 16.33 9.42 -15.12
C ASN A 573 17.73 9.52 -14.52
N VAL A 574 17.89 9.00 -13.31
CA VAL A 574 19.16 8.99 -12.56
C VAL A 574 19.96 7.77 -12.94
N GLY A 575 21.10 7.98 -13.60
CA GLY A 575 22.08 6.95 -13.91
C GLY A 575 23.15 6.84 -12.80
N TYR A 576 24.25 6.19 -13.13
CA TYR A 576 25.37 6.04 -12.23
C TYR A 576 26.13 7.35 -12.01
N SER A 577 26.74 7.49 -10.83
CA SER A 577 27.65 8.62 -10.55
C SER A 577 28.91 8.55 -11.43
N ALA A 578 29.72 9.61 -11.41
CA ALA A 578 30.99 9.63 -12.12
C ALA A 578 32.00 8.58 -11.61
N SER A 579 31.86 8.15 -10.36
CA SER A 579 32.65 7.09 -9.71
C SER A 579 32.06 5.68 -9.93
N GLY A 580 30.92 5.54 -10.59
CA GLY A 580 30.28 4.26 -10.87
C GLY A 580 29.31 3.81 -9.78
N ILE A 581 28.94 4.66 -8.84
CA ILE A 581 27.95 4.35 -7.80
C ILE A 581 26.56 4.28 -8.43
N ASP A 582 25.80 3.25 -8.11
CA ASP A 582 24.46 3.01 -8.60
C ASP A 582 23.46 4.07 -8.06
N PRO A 583 22.30 4.29 -8.72
CA PRO A 583 21.38 5.37 -8.34
C PRO A 583 20.60 5.15 -7.05
N LEU A 584 20.59 3.96 -6.43
CA LEU A 584 19.82 3.71 -5.22
C LEU A 584 20.26 4.66 -4.09
N GLY A 585 19.30 5.32 -3.46
CA GLY A 585 19.55 6.32 -2.41
C GLY A 585 19.95 7.70 -2.95
N ALA A 586 20.09 7.88 -4.27
CA ALA A 586 20.37 9.21 -4.81
C ALA A 586 19.21 10.18 -4.55
N LYS A 587 19.55 11.41 -4.14
CA LYS A 587 18.61 12.50 -3.89
C LYS A 587 18.54 13.41 -5.10
N VAL A 588 17.33 13.56 -5.64
CA VAL A 588 17.02 14.50 -6.74
C VAL A 588 16.29 15.70 -6.17
N VAL A 589 16.80 16.89 -6.42
CA VAL A 589 16.18 18.14 -5.99
C VAL A 589 15.95 18.99 -7.23
N ILE A 590 14.71 19.45 -7.43
CA ILE A 590 14.40 20.45 -8.44
C ILE A 590 14.02 21.77 -7.80
N GLU A 591 14.42 22.87 -8.43
CA GLU A 591 14.03 24.23 -8.07
C GLU A 591 13.40 24.92 -9.28
N TYR A 592 12.23 25.53 -9.13
CA TYR A 592 11.50 26.17 -10.19
C TYR A 592 10.68 27.36 -9.68
N HIS A 593 10.20 28.20 -10.59
CA HIS A 593 9.38 29.34 -10.26
C HIS A 593 7.93 29.08 -10.64
N GLN A 594 7.03 29.12 -9.66
CA GLN A 594 5.60 29.19 -9.94
C GLN A 594 5.19 30.62 -10.25
N LYS A 595 4.45 30.81 -11.34
CA LYS A 595 3.83 32.12 -11.66
C LYS A 595 2.62 32.32 -10.74
N SER A 596 2.79 33.09 -9.68
CA SER A 596 1.63 33.56 -8.91
C SER A 596 0.91 34.65 -9.69
N ALA A 597 -0.38 34.43 -9.96
CA ALA A 597 -1.24 35.43 -10.60
C ALA A 597 -1.39 36.76 -9.82
N THR A 598 -0.93 36.81 -8.57
CA THR A 598 -1.19 37.93 -7.64
C THR A 598 0.05 38.49 -6.94
N GLN A 599 1.23 37.89 -7.06
CA GLN A 599 2.42 38.36 -6.33
C GLN A 599 3.58 38.74 -7.28
N ALA A 600 4.15 39.94 -7.06
CA ALA A 600 5.33 40.44 -7.75
C ALA A 600 6.66 39.77 -7.28
N ILE A 601 6.61 38.82 -6.35
CA ILE A 601 7.77 38.11 -5.87
C ILE A 601 7.63 36.65 -6.36
N GLU A 602 8.54 36.24 -7.23
CA GLU A 602 8.68 34.84 -7.66
C GLU A 602 9.15 34.02 -6.46
N LYS A 603 8.26 33.17 -5.93
CA LYS A 603 8.66 32.15 -4.95
C LYS A 603 9.39 31.03 -5.71
N ILE A 604 10.54 30.64 -5.25
CA ILE A 604 11.20 29.42 -5.71
C ILE A 604 10.58 28.28 -4.93
N ASP A 605 9.92 27.40 -5.63
CA ASP A 605 9.43 26.14 -5.09
C ASP A 605 10.46 25.05 -5.32
N LYS A 606 10.47 24.08 -4.41
CA LYS A 606 11.44 23.00 -4.37
C LYS A 606 10.71 21.68 -4.18
N GLN A 607 11.07 20.68 -4.96
CA GLN A 607 10.62 19.31 -4.74
C GLN A 607 11.81 18.38 -4.57
N VAL A 608 11.63 17.34 -3.78
CA VAL A 608 12.66 16.36 -3.43
C VAL A 608 12.16 14.96 -3.74
N PHE A 609 13.02 14.13 -4.31
CA PHE A 609 12.78 12.72 -4.57
C PHE A 609 14.01 11.91 -4.19
N THR A 610 13.83 10.78 -3.50
CA THR A 610 14.91 9.86 -3.18
C THR A 610 14.69 8.52 -3.88
N VAL A 611 15.65 8.13 -4.71
CA VAL A 611 15.60 6.89 -5.48
C VAL A 611 15.50 5.67 -4.56
N GLY A 612 14.53 4.80 -4.83
CA GLY A 612 14.33 3.55 -4.09
C GLY A 612 13.64 3.65 -2.74
N SER A 613 13.14 4.84 -2.35
CA SER A 613 12.63 5.09 -0.99
C SER A 613 11.23 5.70 -0.94
N ILE A 614 10.40 5.56 -1.98
CA ILE A 614 9.08 6.22 -2.06
C ILE A 614 8.06 5.57 -1.14
N SER A 615 8.05 4.25 -1.06
CA SER A 615 7.10 3.50 -0.24
C SER A 615 7.70 2.20 0.28
N ALA A 616 7.15 1.69 1.36
CA ALA A 616 7.57 0.42 1.94
C ALA A 616 6.49 -0.65 1.77
N ALA A 617 6.72 -1.53 0.81
CA ALA A 617 6.11 -2.84 0.69
C ALA A 617 7.07 -3.92 1.23
N HIS A 618 6.83 -5.19 0.94
CA HIS A 618 7.86 -6.23 1.13
C HIS A 618 8.97 -6.13 0.08
N SER A 619 8.61 -5.79 -1.16
CA SER A 619 9.56 -5.52 -2.24
C SER A 619 10.18 -4.12 -2.15
N GLN A 620 11.36 -3.93 -2.73
CA GLN A 620 12.00 -2.62 -2.93
C GLN A 620 12.17 -2.38 -4.41
N SER A 621 11.56 -1.30 -4.89
CA SER A 621 11.75 -0.79 -6.25
C SER A 621 12.96 0.13 -6.30
N LEU A 622 13.72 0.10 -7.39
CA LEU A 622 14.80 1.07 -7.61
C LEU A 622 14.20 2.44 -7.95
N MET A 623 13.25 2.48 -8.85
CA MET A 623 12.55 3.71 -9.28
C MET A 623 13.47 4.90 -9.50
N ASN A 624 14.47 4.71 -10.37
CA ASN A 624 15.49 5.70 -10.67
C ASN A 624 15.03 6.81 -11.63
N ILE A 625 13.77 6.80 -12.07
CA ILE A 625 13.18 7.88 -12.86
C ILE A 625 12.27 8.68 -11.93
N ALA A 626 12.75 9.83 -11.47
CA ALA A 626 11.99 10.75 -10.64
C ALA A 626 11.01 11.56 -11.49
N HIS A 627 9.72 11.43 -11.23
CA HIS A 627 8.67 12.24 -11.82
C HIS A 627 8.37 13.44 -10.94
N PHE A 628 8.27 14.61 -11.55
CA PHE A 628 7.85 15.85 -10.89
C PHE A 628 6.78 16.55 -11.75
N GLY A 629 5.59 16.73 -11.21
CA GLY A 629 4.63 17.67 -11.74
C GLY A 629 5.08 19.10 -11.45
N LEU A 630 4.81 20.01 -12.34
CA LEU A 630 5.31 21.38 -12.27
C LEU A 630 4.19 22.44 -12.19
N GLY A 631 2.91 22.01 -12.13
CA GLY A 631 1.77 22.92 -12.15
C GLY A 631 1.80 23.85 -13.38
N GLU A 632 1.83 25.17 -13.16
CA GLU A 632 1.90 26.17 -14.23
C GLU A 632 3.33 26.50 -14.67
N ALA A 633 4.37 25.96 -14.01
CA ALA A 633 5.75 26.24 -14.38
C ALA A 633 6.11 25.52 -15.68
N ASN A 634 6.76 26.24 -16.59
CA ASN A 634 7.19 25.71 -17.88
C ASN A 634 8.69 25.46 -17.97
N GLN A 635 9.42 25.67 -16.90
CA GLN A 635 10.87 25.50 -16.81
C GLN A 635 11.30 25.21 -15.38
N VAL A 636 12.22 24.28 -15.22
CA VAL A 636 12.98 24.03 -14.00
C VAL A 636 14.27 24.81 -14.04
N LYS A 637 14.55 25.60 -13.01
CA LYS A 637 15.74 26.44 -12.91
C LYS A 637 16.99 25.61 -12.64
N THR A 638 16.89 24.69 -11.70
CA THR A 638 18.00 23.84 -11.30
C THR A 638 17.51 22.44 -10.99
N ILE A 639 18.20 21.43 -11.47
CA ILE A 639 18.06 20.03 -11.10
C ILE A 639 19.39 19.62 -10.51
N THR A 640 19.38 19.15 -9.27
CA THR A 640 20.57 18.65 -8.56
C THR A 640 20.35 17.19 -8.22
N VAL A 641 21.24 16.31 -8.65
CA VAL A 641 21.30 14.91 -8.24
C VAL A 641 22.52 14.72 -7.35
N THR A 642 22.34 14.16 -6.17
CA THR A 642 23.37 13.83 -5.21
C THR A 642 23.34 12.34 -4.93
N TRP A 643 24.41 11.62 -5.24
CA TRP A 643 24.56 10.19 -4.94
C TRP A 643 25.07 9.96 -3.51
N ARG A 644 25.01 8.71 -3.02
CA ARG A 644 25.43 8.35 -1.66
C ARG A 644 26.93 8.55 -1.39
N ASP A 645 27.78 8.61 -2.43
CA ASP A 645 29.18 9.02 -2.32
C ASP A 645 29.38 10.54 -2.24
N ASN A 646 28.30 11.31 -2.10
CA ASN A 646 28.24 12.77 -2.09
C ASN A 646 28.71 13.44 -3.40
N SER A 647 28.91 12.68 -4.47
CA SER A 647 29.10 13.27 -5.81
C SER A 647 27.80 13.93 -6.27
N GLN A 648 27.93 15.02 -7.02
CA GLN A 648 26.78 15.80 -7.49
C GLN A 648 26.89 16.13 -8.98
N LEU A 649 25.74 16.12 -9.66
CA LEU A 649 25.56 16.71 -10.98
C LEU A 649 24.40 17.71 -10.94
N GLN A 650 24.56 18.80 -11.72
CA GLN A 650 23.53 19.82 -11.86
C GLN A 650 23.20 20.06 -13.33
N GLN A 651 21.92 20.28 -13.60
CA GLN A 651 21.42 20.82 -14.85
C GLN A 651 20.63 22.10 -14.60
N HIS A 652 20.68 23.06 -15.54
CA HIS A 652 20.05 24.34 -15.37
C HIS A 652 19.14 24.67 -16.56
N ASP A 653 18.10 25.47 -16.28
CA ASP A 653 17.20 26.03 -17.28
C ASP A 653 16.55 24.98 -18.19
N VAL A 654 16.08 23.87 -17.59
CA VAL A 654 15.47 22.76 -18.31
C VAL A 654 13.98 23.06 -18.55
N ALA A 655 13.52 22.96 -19.81
CA ALA A 655 12.11 23.19 -20.15
C ALA A 655 11.24 22.02 -19.63
N ALA A 656 9.98 22.31 -19.27
CA ALA A 656 8.99 21.30 -18.90
C ALA A 656 8.64 20.37 -20.10
N GLY A 657 8.01 19.23 -19.81
CA GLY A 657 7.57 18.25 -20.80
C GLY A 657 8.70 17.41 -21.36
N GLN A 658 9.75 17.17 -20.57
CA GLN A 658 10.94 16.44 -21.01
C GLN A 658 11.29 15.27 -20.08
N TRP A 659 11.96 14.29 -20.69
CA TRP A 659 12.69 13.23 -20.03
C TRP A 659 14.18 13.54 -20.17
N ILE A 660 14.89 13.60 -19.06
CA ILE A 660 16.32 13.91 -19.03
C ILE A 660 17.08 12.82 -18.32
N ASN A 661 18.33 12.60 -18.74
CA ASN A 661 19.24 11.70 -18.07
C ASN A 661 20.27 12.51 -17.29
N VAL A 662 20.54 12.13 -16.05
CA VAL A 662 21.56 12.71 -15.17
C VAL A 662 22.39 11.59 -14.60
N GLY A 663 23.70 11.57 -14.88
CA GLY A 663 24.62 10.47 -14.58
C GLY A 663 25.05 9.72 -15.83
N ASN A 664 25.79 8.62 -15.66
CA ASN A 664 26.39 7.80 -16.73
C ASN A 664 25.50 6.63 -17.12
#